data_087f2e0c57915b575748caf9a8632b76
#
_entry.id   087f2e0c57915b575748caf9a8632b76
#
_cell.length_a   1.000
_cell.length_b   1.000
_cell.length_c   1.000
_cell.angle_alpha   90.00
_cell.angle_beta   90.00
_cell.angle_gamma   90.00
#
_symmetry.space_group_name_H-M   'P 1'
#
loop_
_entity.id
_entity.type
_entity.pdbx_description
1 polymer ?
#
loop_
_entity_poly.entity_id
_entity_poly.type
_entity_poly.pdbx_seq_one_letter_code
_entity_poly.pdbx_strand_id
1 'polypeptide(L)'
;MPIQHHRTCSICEANCGIIVTAEGRDILSIKGDPDNALSRGHICPKATALADLQNDPDRLRKPLKRNGENWEEIGWEQAFTEIGERTRDILARDADGAAMYVGNPNAHSYSNSFVSGELKKALGLKNIYSASTVDQMPHMVANLALFGHSGLWSVPDIDRTETMIILGGNPMASNGSVWTVPDFRNRTKALQKRGGQLVVIDPRRTETAKIADRHLFIRPATDGMLLVALLQAVLAHPERPALPDYVDNLEAVASALAKFDSADCAAQCGVALSDIEWLAHQMVTGPAALYGRMGAATQSFGTLNAWLIALINIAAGQLDREGGLLFPTPLVDTVAMAGPGSIGRSHSRVSGHPLVMGEYPAAALAEEIETRGDGQIKALFVVAGNPVLSTPNGRRLDAALESLELMVSVDMYRNATSRRAHYILPPVGPLEREHYGLFLLPIAIRNFGKFSKPLFEAEEGSLQDWQILRKLAEAISGRPIERATPREALDNLLKAGPYGISLAEVEAEPSGKDFGPLQAGRLPERLRTPTKRIDCAPANLIADLERLHATLAQDLDGRLRLIGRRHVRSNNSWLHNSPRLVKGPERCTLMIHPDDARARNLGDGSVAEVSSKSGAIRLPVKVTDDMMPGTVSIPHGWGHNLPGVSMAVAQAHAGASINDLTEEDALDPLSGNAAFSGVPVEVRPAA
;
A
#
# COMPACT_ATOMS: atom_id res chain seq x y z
N MET A 1 -37.96 -12.69 3.61
CA MET A 1 -37.20 -13.46 4.63
C MET A 1 -35.72 -13.09 4.49
N PRO A 2 -35.02 -12.83 5.60
CA PRO A 2 -33.60 -12.53 5.55
C PRO A 2 -32.80 -13.67 4.90
N ILE A 3 -31.87 -13.30 4.02
CA ILE A 3 -30.90 -14.22 3.41
C ILE A 3 -29.51 -14.00 4.04
N GLN A 4 -28.73 -15.08 4.10
CA GLN A 4 -27.32 -14.99 4.47
C GLN A 4 -26.45 -15.16 3.23
N HIS A 5 -25.49 -14.26 3.05
CA HIS A 5 -24.59 -14.25 1.92
C HIS A 5 -23.14 -14.25 2.39
N HIS A 6 -22.41 -15.32 2.09
CA HIS A 6 -21.00 -15.47 2.38
C HIS A 6 -20.16 -14.75 1.32
N ARG A 7 -19.27 -13.85 1.75
CA ARG A 7 -18.37 -13.16 0.83
C ARG A 7 -17.05 -12.76 1.49
N THR A 8 -16.12 -12.32 0.68
CA THR A 8 -14.90 -11.66 1.13
C THR A 8 -15.15 -10.17 1.35
N CYS A 9 -14.62 -9.63 2.43
CA CYS A 9 -14.55 -8.20 2.64
C CYS A 9 -13.52 -7.58 1.67
N SER A 10 -13.98 -6.71 0.77
CA SER A 10 -13.17 -6.09 -0.28
C SER A 10 -12.51 -4.76 0.12
N ILE A 11 -12.52 -4.39 1.41
CA ILE A 11 -12.07 -3.06 1.85
C ILE A 11 -10.55 -2.96 1.98
N CYS A 12 -9.89 -4.03 2.42
CA CYS A 12 -8.44 -4.04 2.61
C CYS A 12 -7.84 -5.41 2.28
N GLU A 13 -6.53 -5.50 2.27
CA GLU A 13 -5.79 -6.71 1.88
C GLU A 13 -5.99 -7.93 2.80
N ALA A 14 -6.62 -7.76 3.97
CA ALA A 14 -6.90 -8.89 4.87
C ALA A 14 -7.82 -9.97 4.29
N ASN A 15 -8.62 -9.66 3.27
CA ASN A 15 -9.55 -10.62 2.63
C ASN A 15 -10.40 -11.43 3.61
N CYS A 16 -10.86 -10.80 4.70
CA CYS A 16 -11.65 -11.48 5.72
C CYS A 16 -12.94 -12.07 5.13
N GLY A 17 -13.24 -13.32 5.46
CA GLY A 17 -14.55 -13.92 5.22
C GLY A 17 -15.61 -13.25 6.08
N ILE A 18 -16.71 -12.83 5.47
CA ILE A 18 -17.86 -12.22 6.15
C ILE A 18 -19.16 -12.87 5.71
N ILE A 19 -20.15 -12.85 6.63
CA ILE A 19 -21.53 -13.21 6.37
C ILE A 19 -22.36 -11.93 6.44
N VAL A 20 -23.00 -11.57 5.33
CA VAL A 20 -23.94 -10.44 5.25
C VAL A 20 -25.34 -11.01 5.32
N THR A 21 -26.13 -10.54 6.31
CA THR A 21 -27.56 -10.85 6.39
C THR A 21 -28.34 -9.67 5.82
N ALA A 22 -29.18 -9.92 4.84
CA ALA A 22 -29.98 -8.91 4.17
C ALA A 22 -31.43 -9.34 3.96
N GLU A 23 -32.36 -8.39 3.92
CA GLU A 23 -33.74 -8.58 3.51
C GLU A 23 -34.10 -7.55 2.41
N GLY A 24 -34.36 -8.04 1.20
CA GLY A 24 -34.38 -7.19 0.03
C GLY A 24 -33.01 -6.51 -0.16
N ARG A 25 -32.98 -5.19 -0.20
CA ARG A 25 -31.72 -4.40 -0.27
C ARG A 25 -31.24 -3.91 1.12
N ASP A 26 -31.98 -4.18 2.19
CA ASP A 26 -31.63 -3.76 3.55
C ASP A 26 -30.61 -4.69 4.17
N ILE A 27 -29.46 -4.15 4.55
CA ILE A 27 -28.38 -4.89 5.20
C ILE A 27 -28.63 -4.89 6.71
N LEU A 28 -29.06 -6.04 7.24
CA LEU A 28 -29.40 -6.20 8.65
C LEU A 28 -28.18 -6.38 9.54
N SER A 29 -27.18 -7.15 9.07
CA SER A 29 -25.92 -7.35 9.80
C SER A 29 -24.78 -7.77 8.90
N ILE A 30 -23.53 -7.47 9.33
CA ILE A 30 -22.29 -7.98 8.76
C ILE A 30 -21.47 -8.59 9.90
N LYS A 31 -21.16 -9.88 9.82
CA LYS A 31 -20.40 -10.63 10.83
C LYS A 31 -19.21 -11.32 10.17
N GLY A 32 -18.19 -11.67 10.96
CA GLY A 32 -17.11 -12.54 10.50
C GLY A 32 -17.63 -13.95 10.24
N ASP A 33 -17.10 -14.60 9.21
CA ASP A 33 -17.41 -15.97 8.85
C ASP A 33 -16.50 -16.93 9.67
N PRO A 34 -17.05 -17.69 10.64
CA PRO A 34 -16.25 -18.56 11.50
C PRO A 34 -15.63 -19.74 10.75
N ASP A 35 -16.23 -20.16 9.63
CA ASP A 35 -15.78 -21.30 8.84
C ASP A 35 -14.71 -20.88 7.79
N ASN A 36 -14.42 -19.58 7.68
CA ASN A 36 -13.36 -19.09 6.81
C ASN A 36 -11.98 -19.37 7.42
N ALA A 37 -11.24 -20.33 6.85
CA ALA A 37 -9.95 -20.79 7.37
C ALA A 37 -8.86 -19.67 7.44
N LEU A 38 -8.93 -18.65 6.59
CA LEU A 38 -7.99 -17.55 6.58
C LEU A 38 -8.25 -16.56 7.73
N SER A 39 -9.49 -16.11 7.90
CA SER A 39 -9.86 -15.06 8.87
C SER A 39 -10.47 -15.59 10.18
N ARG A 40 -10.92 -16.85 10.23
CA ARG A 40 -11.39 -17.54 11.46
C ARG A 40 -12.42 -16.72 12.25
N GLY A 41 -13.41 -16.15 11.56
CA GLY A 41 -14.44 -15.31 12.16
C GLY A 41 -14.01 -13.89 12.51
N HIS A 42 -12.76 -13.50 12.24
CA HIS A 42 -12.30 -12.13 12.48
C HIS A 42 -13.03 -11.13 11.60
N ILE A 43 -13.42 -10.01 12.21
CA ILE A 43 -13.96 -8.84 11.54
C ILE A 43 -13.45 -7.56 12.23
N CYS A 44 -13.10 -6.55 11.45
CA CYS A 44 -12.74 -5.23 11.96
C CYS A 44 -13.86 -4.20 11.71
N PRO A 45 -13.83 -3.02 12.34
CA PRO A 45 -14.86 -1.99 12.13
C PRO A 45 -15.04 -1.57 10.67
N LYS A 46 -14.00 -1.65 9.82
CA LYS A 46 -14.09 -1.29 8.40
C LYS A 46 -15.06 -2.20 7.63
N ALA A 47 -15.09 -3.49 7.94
CA ALA A 47 -15.95 -4.43 7.23
C ALA A 47 -17.43 -4.11 7.43
N THR A 48 -17.85 -3.63 8.63
CA THR A 48 -19.23 -3.23 8.87
C THR A 48 -19.62 -1.97 8.08
N ALA A 49 -18.66 -1.14 7.67
CA ALA A 49 -18.89 0.03 6.83
C ALA A 49 -19.22 -0.30 5.37
N LEU A 50 -19.15 -1.56 4.93
CA LEU A 50 -19.67 -1.97 3.61
C LEU A 50 -21.15 -1.62 3.46
N ALA A 51 -21.93 -1.67 4.54
CA ALA A 51 -23.32 -1.24 4.53
C ALA A 51 -23.46 0.27 4.27
N ASP A 52 -22.62 1.08 4.94
CA ASP A 52 -22.62 2.53 4.73
C ASP A 52 -22.21 2.86 3.28
N LEU A 53 -21.13 2.25 2.78
CA LEU A 53 -20.66 2.46 1.41
C LEU A 53 -21.71 2.05 0.36
N GLN A 54 -22.41 0.94 0.56
CA GLN A 54 -23.45 0.48 -0.37
C GLN A 54 -24.59 1.46 -0.47
N ASN A 55 -25.02 2.02 0.67
CA ASN A 55 -26.20 2.86 0.80
C ASN A 55 -25.87 4.36 0.92
N ASP A 56 -24.61 4.77 0.75
CA ASP A 56 -24.18 6.15 0.90
C ASP A 56 -24.95 7.07 -0.07
N PRO A 57 -25.66 8.11 0.42
CA PRO A 57 -26.37 9.05 -0.43
C PRO A 57 -25.44 9.92 -1.28
N ASP A 58 -24.19 10.13 -0.85
CA ASP A 58 -23.20 10.90 -1.62
C ASP A 58 -22.56 10.08 -2.75
N ARG A 59 -22.81 8.77 -2.79
CA ARG A 59 -22.29 7.91 -3.85
C ARG A 59 -22.96 8.24 -5.18
N LEU A 60 -22.15 8.55 -6.19
CA LEU A 60 -22.60 8.78 -7.56
C LEU A 60 -23.15 7.48 -8.17
N ARG A 61 -24.17 7.58 -9.01
CA ARG A 61 -24.83 6.44 -9.67
C ARG A 61 -24.89 6.56 -11.18
N LYS A 62 -24.72 7.80 -11.71
CA LYS A 62 -24.72 8.11 -13.13
C LYS A 62 -23.47 8.92 -13.48
N PRO A 63 -23.02 8.86 -14.74
CA PRO A 63 -21.93 9.71 -15.20
C PRO A 63 -22.22 11.18 -14.96
N LEU A 64 -21.21 11.90 -14.50
CA LEU A 64 -21.25 13.34 -14.33
C LEU A 64 -20.31 14.02 -15.32
N LYS A 65 -20.77 15.12 -15.92
CA LYS A 65 -19.97 16.05 -16.73
C LYS A 65 -19.89 17.40 -16.02
N ARG A 66 -18.71 17.98 -15.99
CA ARG A 66 -18.47 19.31 -15.43
C ARG A 66 -18.64 20.40 -16.49
N ASN A 67 -19.49 21.38 -16.19
CA ASN A 67 -19.71 22.59 -16.98
C ASN A 67 -19.38 23.82 -16.11
N GLY A 68 -18.15 24.34 -16.21
CA GLY A 68 -17.65 25.38 -15.30
C GLY A 68 -17.62 24.89 -13.85
N GLU A 69 -18.36 25.56 -12.98
CA GLU A 69 -18.54 25.17 -11.56
C GLU A 69 -19.67 24.15 -11.34
N ASN A 70 -20.50 23.88 -12.35
CA ASN A 70 -21.68 23.02 -12.25
C ASN A 70 -21.38 21.61 -12.73
N TRP A 71 -22.16 20.65 -12.19
CA TRP A 71 -22.15 19.25 -12.59
C TRP A 71 -23.51 18.84 -13.10
N GLU A 72 -23.54 18.11 -14.22
CA GLU A 72 -24.75 17.56 -14.81
C GLU A 72 -24.64 16.05 -14.97
N GLU A 73 -25.74 15.35 -14.71
CA GLU A 73 -25.86 13.93 -15.06
C GLU A 73 -26.00 13.78 -16.58
N ILE A 74 -25.23 12.88 -17.17
CA ILE A 74 -25.29 12.55 -18.60
C ILE A 74 -25.44 11.04 -18.81
N GLY A 75 -25.82 10.64 -20.02
CA GLY A 75 -25.88 9.22 -20.40
C GLY A 75 -24.48 8.63 -20.63
N TRP A 76 -24.35 7.33 -20.46
CA TRP A 76 -23.11 6.59 -20.69
C TRP A 76 -22.59 6.73 -22.13
N GLU A 77 -23.47 6.59 -23.14
CA GLU A 77 -23.09 6.72 -24.56
C GLU A 77 -22.53 8.12 -24.87
N GLN A 78 -23.18 9.16 -24.35
CA GLN A 78 -22.69 10.53 -24.47
C GLN A 78 -21.31 10.67 -23.80
N ALA A 79 -21.16 10.17 -22.56
CA ALA A 79 -19.90 10.24 -21.85
C ALA A 79 -18.76 9.57 -22.62
N PHE A 80 -18.96 8.34 -23.10
CA PHE A 80 -17.94 7.61 -23.84
C PHE A 80 -17.60 8.26 -25.18
N THR A 81 -18.61 8.77 -25.91
CA THR A 81 -18.40 9.45 -27.19
C THR A 81 -17.54 10.70 -27.01
N GLU A 82 -17.95 11.60 -26.10
CA GLU A 82 -17.25 12.87 -25.88
C GLU A 82 -15.81 12.64 -25.32
N ILE A 83 -15.64 11.70 -24.40
CA ILE A 83 -14.31 11.34 -23.87
C ILE A 83 -13.44 10.76 -24.97
N GLY A 84 -13.99 9.85 -25.79
CA GLY A 84 -13.27 9.23 -26.90
C GLY A 84 -12.78 10.24 -27.91
N GLU A 85 -13.64 11.17 -28.33
CA GLU A 85 -13.31 12.25 -29.28
C GLU A 85 -12.23 13.16 -28.75
N ARG A 86 -12.40 13.71 -27.53
CA ARG A 86 -11.42 14.60 -26.90
C ARG A 86 -10.07 13.91 -26.68
N THR A 87 -10.08 12.62 -26.32
CA THR A 87 -8.84 11.86 -26.15
C THR A 87 -8.11 11.67 -27.46
N ARG A 88 -8.82 11.30 -28.54
CA ARG A 88 -8.21 11.17 -29.90
C ARG A 88 -7.62 12.49 -30.37
N ASP A 89 -8.30 13.61 -30.14
CA ASP A 89 -7.81 14.94 -30.52
C ASP A 89 -6.51 15.31 -29.80
N ILE A 90 -6.39 14.96 -28.51
CA ILE A 90 -5.17 15.18 -27.74
C ILE A 90 -4.04 14.27 -28.26
N LEU A 91 -4.31 12.98 -28.43
CA LEU A 91 -3.30 12.01 -28.88
C LEU A 91 -2.86 12.27 -30.35
N ALA A 92 -3.71 12.84 -31.17
CA ALA A 92 -3.35 13.24 -32.55
C ALA A 92 -2.35 14.42 -32.57
N ARG A 93 -2.39 15.29 -31.57
CA ARG A 93 -1.44 16.41 -31.39
C ARG A 93 -0.17 16.02 -30.67
N ASP A 94 -0.27 15.09 -29.74
CA ASP A 94 0.83 14.62 -28.91
C ASP A 94 0.53 13.18 -28.44
N ALA A 95 1.22 12.21 -29.03
CA ALA A 95 1.00 10.79 -28.73
C ALA A 95 1.34 10.40 -27.28
N ASP A 96 2.18 11.17 -26.62
CA ASP A 96 2.59 10.96 -25.24
C ASP A 96 1.81 11.87 -24.25
N GLY A 97 0.86 12.67 -24.73
CA GLY A 97 0.09 13.64 -23.97
C GLY A 97 -0.96 13.05 -23.01
N ALA A 98 -1.05 11.73 -22.88
CA ALA A 98 -1.98 11.07 -21.96
C ALA A 98 -1.25 10.33 -20.83
N ALA A 99 -1.90 10.33 -19.65
CA ALA A 99 -1.44 9.61 -18.48
C ALA A 99 -2.57 8.85 -17.77
N MET A 100 -2.21 7.86 -16.97
CA MET A 100 -3.14 7.12 -16.12
C MET A 100 -2.61 7.07 -14.68
N TYR A 101 -3.46 7.38 -13.70
CA TYR A 101 -3.20 7.14 -12.30
C TYR A 101 -4.08 5.99 -11.80
N VAL A 102 -3.45 4.95 -11.23
CA VAL A 102 -4.12 3.75 -10.73
C VAL A 102 -4.11 3.76 -9.20
N GLY A 103 -5.28 3.95 -8.60
CA GLY A 103 -5.41 3.97 -7.14
C GLY A 103 -5.40 2.58 -6.51
N ASN A 104 -5.15 2.53 -5.21
CA ASN A 104 -5.07 1.30 -4.42
C ASN A 104 -6.31 0.39 -4.52
N PRO A 105 -7.57 0.87 -4.60
CA PRO A 105 -8.74 0.00 -4.76
C PRO A 105 -8.68 -0.96 -5.96
N ASN A 106 -7.88 -0.67 -7.00
CA ASN A 106 -7.69 -1.58 -8.13
C ASN A 106 -7.02 -2.91 -7.73
N ALA A 107 -6.16 -2.92 -6.70
CA ALA A 107 -5.57 -4.15 -6.16
C ALA A 107 -6.63 -5.09 -5.54
N HIS A 108 -7.81 -4.56 -5.20
CA HIS A 108 -8.96 -5.29 -4.68
C HIS A 108 -9.98 -5.66 -5.76
N SER A 109 -9.76 -5.27 -7.02
CA SER A 109 -10.63 -5.57 -8.17
C SER A 109 -9.90 -6.44 -9.18
N TYR A 110 -10.12 -7.76 -9.11
CA TYR A 110 -9.52 -8.68 -10.08
C TYR A 110 -9.96 -8.35 -11.52
N SER A 111 -11.18 -7.89 -11.70
CA SER A 111 -11.76 -7.56 -12.99
C SER A 111 -11.06 -6.37 -13.65
N ASN A 112 -10.76 -5.32 -12.89
CA ASN A 112 -9.97 -4.17 -13.38
C ASN A 112 -8.56 -4.60 -13.80
N SER A 113 -7.96 -5.53 -13.07
CA SER A 113 -6.62 -6.02 -13.36
C SER A 113 -6.53 -6.70 -14.73
N PHE A 114 -7.56 -7.41 -15.14
CA PHE A 114 -7.61 -8.06 -16.45
C PHE A 114 -7.91 -7.09 -17.60
N VAL A 115 -8.65 -6.01 -17.34
CA VAL A 115 -9.14 -5.10 -18.38
C VAL A 115 -8.30 -3.81 -18.48
N SER A 116 -7.60 -3.41 -17.43
CA SER A 116 -6.80 -2.17 -17.43
C SER A 116 -5.79 -2.09 -18.60
N GLY A 117 -5.26 -3.23 -19.04
CA GLY A 117 -4.37 -3.31 -20.20
C GLY A 117 -5.02 -2.90 -21.53
N GLU A 118 -6.35 -3.03 -21.67
CA GLU A 118 -7.09 -2.61 -22.85
C GLU A 118 -7.10 -1.09 -22.96
N LEU A 119 -7.40 -0.39 -21.86
CA LEU A 119 -7.37 1.07 -21.80
C LEU A 119 -5.94 1.61 -21.97
N LYS A 120 -4.95 1.02 -21.30
CA LYS A 120 -3.53 1.40 -21.47
C LYS A 120 -3.09 1.31 -22.94
N LYS A 121 -3.50 0.23 -23.63
CA LYS A 121 -3.20 0.02 -25.05
C LYS A 121 -3.92 1.02 -25.95
N ALA A 122 -5.20 1.30 -25.70
CA ALA A 122 -5.98 2.27 -26.48
C ALA A 122 -5.41 3.68 -26.38
N LEU A 123 -4.88 4.05 -25.20
CA LEU A 123 -4.21 5.32 -24.94
C LEU A 123 -2.75 5.38 -25.44
N GLY A 124 -2.16 4.26 -25.88
CA GLY A 124 -0.73 4.21 -26.20
C GLY A 124 0.18 4.58 -25.02
N LEU A 125 -0.25 4.27 -23.78
CA LEU A 125 0.32 4.85 -22.57
C LEU A 125 1.79 4.52 -22.32
N LYS A 126 2.58 5.57 -22.12
CA LYS A 126 3.91 5.56 -21.50
C LYS A 126 3.88 6.09 -20.05
N ASN A 127 2.99 7.04 -19.76
CA ASN A 127 2.91 7.76 -18.50
C ASN A 127 1.92 7.08 -17.56
N ILE A 128 2.41 6.15 -16.75
CA ILE A 128 1.62 5.40 -15.75
C ILE A 128 2.13 5.75 -14.36
N TYR A 129 1.21 6.08 -13.48
CA TYR A 129 1.42 6.39 -12.07
C TYR A 129 0.49 5.56 -11.22
N SER A 130 0.91 5.18 -10.03
CA SER A 130 0.03 4.46 -9.11
C SER A 130 0.38 4.69 -7.64
N ALA A 131 -0.42 4.08 -6.78
CA ALA A 131 -0.15 4.03 -5.35
C ALA A 131 1.09 3.18 -5.00
N SER A 132 1.67 2.40 -5.93
CA SER A 132 2.85 1.56 -5.67
C SER A 132 4.07 2.40 -5.31
N THR A 133 4.25 3.56 -5.95
CA THR A 133 5.38 4.48 -5.73
C THR A 133 5.22 5.40 -4.51
N VAL A 134 4.19 5.17 -3.72
CA VAL A 134 3.97 5.80 -2.39
C VAL A 134 3.78 4.72 -1.30
N ASP A 135 4.14 3.47 -1.60
CA ASP A 135 3.88 2.31 -0.73
C ASP A 135 4.94 1.19 -0.87
N GLN A 136 4.74 0.21 -1.79
CA GLN A 136 5.50 -1.06 -1.82
C GLN A 136 6.61 -1.13 -2.88
N MET A 137 6.81 -0.14 -3.71
CA MET A 137 7.81 -0.19 -4.79
C MET A 137 9.22 -0.58 -4.30
N PRO A 138 9.71 -0.12 -3.13
CA PRO A 138 10.98 -0.56 -2.56
C PRO A 138 11.13 -2.07 -2.44
N HIS A 139 10.10 -2.75 -1.94
CA HIS A 139 10.10 -4.21 -1.82
C HIS A 139 10.07 -4.90 -3.19
N MET A 140 9.33 -4.34 -4.17
CA MET A 140 9.28 -4.88 -5.53
C MET A 140 10.66 -4.84 -6.19
N VAL A 141 11.42 -3.77 -5.96
CA VAL A 141 12.80 -3.62 -6.45
C VAL A 141 13.73 -4.63 -5.77
N ALA A 142 13.65 -4.76 -4.44
CA ALA A 142 14.44 -5.74 -3.70
C ALA A 142 14.12 -7.20 -4.12
N ASN A 143 12.83 -7.52 -4.29
CA ASN A 143 12.40 -8.84 -4.76
C ASN A 143 12.89 -9.14 -6.19
N LEU A 144 12.84 -8.15 -7.09
CA LEU A 144 13.39 -8.30 -8.43
C LEU A 144 14.89 -8.62 -8.39
N ALA A 145 15.64 -7.91 -7.55
CA ALA A 145 17.08 -8.08 -7.42
C ALA A 145 17.47 -9.45 -6.84
N LEU A 146 16.78 -9.89 -5.77
CA LEU A 146 17.11 -11.12 -5.05
C LEU A 146 16.48 -12.37 -5.67
N PHE A 147 15.20 -12.28 -6.06
CA PHE A 147 14.40 -13.44 -6.47
C PHE A 147 14.10 -13.49 -7.97
N GLY A 148 14.51 -12.47 -8.73
CA GLY A 148 14.33 -12.37 -10.16
C GLY A 148 12.91 -11.99 -10.62
N HIS A 149 12.03 -11.58 -9.71
CA HIS A 149 10.67 -11.14 -10.04
C HIS A 149 10.08 -10.22 -8.95
N SER A 150 9.61 -9.04 -9.34
CA SER A 150 9.07 -8.03 -8.43
C SER A 150 7.85 -8.49 -7.61
N GLY A 151 7.05 -9.39 -8.17
CA GLY A 151 5.85 -9.98 -7.53
C GLY A 151 6.11 -11.29 -6.77
N LEU A 152 7.35 -11.71 -6.59
CA LEU A 152 7.66 -12.91 -5.80
C LEU A 152 7.88 -12.52 -4.34
N TRP A 153 6.83 -12.71 -3.53
CA TRP A 153 6.80 -12.31 -2.14
C TRP A 153 6.98 -13.51 -1.21
N SER A 154 7.87 -13.38 -0.25
CA SER A 154 7.89 -14.22 0.95
C SER A 154 7.11 -13.52 2.08
N VAL A 155 6.40 -14.28 2.88
CA VAL A 155 5.56 -13.76 3.97
C VAL A 155 5.89 -14.43 5.31
N PRO A 156 5.80 -13.71 6.43
CA PRO A 156 6.06 -14.27 7.75
C PRO A 156 5.05 -15.37 8.13
N ASP A 157 5.55 -16.44 8.69
CA ASP A 157 4.76 -17.56 9.19
C ASP A 157 4.46 -17.41 10.70
N ILE A 158 3.65 -16.41 11.04
CA ILE A 158 3.32 -16.10 12.45
C ILE A 158 2.65 -17.27 13.19
N ASP A 159 2.01 -18.18 12.46
CA ASP A 159 1.33 -19.32 13.08
C ASP A 159 2.31 -20.37 13.65
N ARG A 160 3.61 -20.35 13.22
CA ARG A 160 4.65 -21.30 13.65
C ARG A 160 5.94 -20.63 14.15
N THR A 161 6.11 -19.32 13.94
CA THR A 161 7.30 -18.59 14.43
C THR A 161 7.40 -18.61 15.97
N GLU A 162 8.61 -18.46 16.48
CA GLU A 162 8.89 -18.26 17.90
C GLU A 162 9.21 -16.79 18.19
N THR A 163 9.83 -16.08 17.24
CA THR A 163 10.08 -14.64 17.37
C THR A 163 9.61 -13.90 16.14
N MET A 164 8.57 -13.06 16.30
CA MET A 164 8.07 -12.17 15.24
C MET A 164 8.57 -10.75 15.48
N ILE A 165 9.44 -10.24 14.59
CA ILE A 165 9.99 -8.88 14.66
C ILE A 165 9.31 -8.03 13.59
N ILE A 166 8.70 -6.92 13.98
CA ILE A 166 8.00 -5.98 13.09
C ILE A 166 8.67 -4.61 13.14
N LEU A 167 9.22 -4.15 12.01
CA LEU A 167 9.84 -2.85 11.83
C LEU A 167 8.91 -1.92 11.04
N GLY A 168 8.47 -0.81 11.64
CA GLY A 168 7.66 0.21 10.98
C GLY A 168 6.31 -0.30 10.45
N GLY A 169 5.73 -1.31 11.09
CA GLY A 169 4.47 -1.94 10.71
C GLY A 169 3.45 -1.96 11.86
N ASN A 170 2.14 -1.87 11.52
CA ASN A 170 1.06 -1.89 12.51
C ASN A 170 -0.08 -2.82 12.10
N PRO A 171 0.11 -4.17 12.10
CA PRO A 171 -0.91 -5.14 11.70
C PRO A 171 -2.21 -5.07 12.51
N MET A 172 -2.19 -4.58 13.75
CA MET A 172 -3.41 -4.34 14.53
C MET A 172 -4.33 -3.29 13.92
N ALA A 173 -3.81 -2.36 13.09
CA ALA A 173 -4.60 -1.39 12.35
C ALA A 173 -4.84 -1.81 10.90
N SER A 174 -3.83 -2.40 10.22
CA SER A 174 -3.86 -2.73 8.80
C SER A 174 -4.34 -4.16 8.49
N ASN A 175 -4.25 -5.09 9.42
CA ASN A 175 -4.36 -6.56 9.22
C ASN A 175 -3.28 -7.13 8.27
N GLY A 176 -2.08 -6.58 8.39
CA GLY A 176 -0.96 -6.80 7.50
C GLY A 176 -0.83 -5.70 6.44
N SER A 177 0.23 -5.73 5.68
CA SER A 177 0.48 -4.90 4.51
C SER A 177 1.53 -5.61 3.66
N VAL A 178 1.19 -5.96 2.41
CA VAL A 178 1.93 -6.96 1.61
C VAL A 178 2.14 -8.27 2.41
N TRP A 179 1.22 -8.54 3.27
CA TRP A 179 1.12 -9.71 4.14
C TRP A 179 -0.33 -9.86 4.57
N THR A 180 -1.11 -10.70 3.89
CA THR A 180 -2.52 -10.93 4.21
C THR A 180 -2.63 -11.79 5.46
N VAL A 181 -2.78 -11.11 6.63
CA VAL A 181 -2.77 -11.72 7.97
C VAL A 181 -3.96 -11.26 8.82
N PRO A 182 -5.20 -11.63 8.45
CA PRO A 182 -6.37 -11.33 9.27
C PRO A 182 -6.25 -12.00 10.64
N ASP A 183 -7.00 -11.47 11.62
CA ASP A 183 -7.01 -11.98 13.00
C ASP A 183 -5.64 -11.89 13.70
N PHE A 184 -4.87 -10.85 13.41
CA PHE A 184 -3.52 -10.67 13.92
C PHE A 184 -3.46 -10.73 15.46
N ARG A 185 -4.44 -10.16 16.17
CA ARG A 185 -4.52 -10.20 17.65
C ARG A 185 -4.51 -11.62 18.20
N ASN A 186 -5.36 -12.50 17.66
CA ASN A 186 -5.46 -13.88 18.19
C ASN A 186 -4.26 -14.72 17.72
N ARG A 187 -3.68 -14.43 16.55
CA ARG A 187 -2.42 -15.06 16.13
C ARG A 187 -1.27 -14.69 17.04
N THR A 188 -1.16 -13.41 17.45
CA THR A 188 -0.19 -12.97 18.47
C THR A 188 -0.41 -13.66 19.81
N LYS A 189 -1.65 -13.76 20.29
CA LYS A 189 -1.95 -14.51 21.51
C LYS A 189 -1.55 -15.99 21.40
N ALA A 190 -1.77 -16.61 20.25
CA ALA A 190 -1.36 -18.00 20.01
C ALA A 190 0.16 -18.14 19.97
N LEU A 191 0.89 -17.18 19.38
CA LEU A 191 2.35 -17.10 19.43
C LEU A 191 2.84 -17.05 20.89
N GLN A 192 2.33 -16.09 21.67
CA GLN A 192 2.69 -15.91 23.08
C GLN A 192 2.35 -17.16 23.94
N LYS A 193 1.20 -17.79 23.68
CA LYS A 193 0.80 -19.04 24.38
C LYS A 193 1.75 -20.21 24.10
N ARG A 194 2.42 -20.23 22.93
CA ARG A 194 3.46 -21.22 22.59
C ARG A 194 4.82 -20.92 23.22
N GLY A 195 4.96 -19.83 23.98
CA GLY A 195 6.23 -19.34 24.52
C GLY A 195 7.02 -18.44 23.56
N GLY A 196 6.45 -18.12 22.40
CA GLY A 196 7.05 -17.19 21.46
C GLY A 196 6.78 -15.73 21.83
N GLN A 197 7.39 -14.79 21.09
CA GLN A 197 7.35 -13.37 21.39
C GLN A 197 7.11 -12.50 20.15
N LEU A 198 6.42 -11.39 20.36
CA LEU A 198 6.26 -10.31 19.38
C LEU A 198 7.15 -9.14 19.78
N VAL A 199 8.03 -8.72 18.88
CA VAL A 199 8.88 -7.54 19.02
C VAL A 199 8.45 -6.49 18.01
N VAL A 200 8.27 -5.25 18.44
CA VAL A 200 7.92 -4.13 17.55
C VAL A 200 8.98 -3.04 17.66
N ILE A 201 9.46 -2.58 16.50
CA ILE A 201 10.42 -1.47 16.39
C ILE A 201 9.70 -0.35 15.64
N ASP A 202 9.37 0.74 16.32
CA ASP A 202 8.57 1.84 15.76
C ASP A 202 8.78 3.13 16.59
N PRO A 203 8.84 4.32 15.99
CA PRO A 203 8.93 5.60 16.71
C PRO A 203 7.71 5.90 17.58
N ARG A 204 6.63 5.17 17.39
CA ARG A 204 5.39 5.27 18.14
C ARG A 204 5.02 3.94 18.79
N ARG A 205 4.56 3.97 20.01
CA ARG A 205 3.95 2.81 20.67
C ARG A 205 2.59 2.52 20.05
N THR A 206 2.62 1.85 18.89
CA THR A 206 1.45 1.53 18.06
C THR A 206 0.49 0.57 18.74
N GLU A 207 -0.70 0.35 18.14
CA GLU A 207 -1.66 -0.65 18.60
C GLU A 207 -1.06 -2.06 18.58
N THR A 208 -0.10 -2.32 17.69
CA THR A 208 0.68 -3.57 17.66
C THR A 208 1.74 -3.58 18.75
N ALA A 209 2.45 -2.49 18.98
CA ALA A 209 3.43 -2.36 20.07
C ALA A 209 2.79 -2.54 21.46
N LYS A 210 1.52 -2.13 21.64
CA LYS A 210 0.77 -2.29 22.90
C LYS A 210 0.43 -3.75 23.26
N ILE A 211 0.49 -4.67 22.31
CA ILE A 211 0.29 -6.11 22.56
C ILE A 211 1.57 -6.91 22.38
N ALA A 212 2.68 -6.23 22.06
CA ALA A 212 3.99 -6.84 21.90
C ALA A 212 4.64 -7.14 23.27
N ASP A 213 5.49 -8.16 23.30
CA ASP A 213 6.30 -8.53 24.46
C ASP A 213 7.44 -7.52 24.64
N ARG A 214 7.92 -6.93 23.54
CA ARG A 214 8.95 -5.90 23.55
C ARG A 214 8.69 -4.83 22.50
N HIS A 215 8.86 -3.55 22.88
CA HIS A 215 8.82 -2.41 22.00
C HIS A 215 10.14 -1.64 22.08
N LEU A 216 10.77 -1.40 20.93
CA LEU A 216 11.98 -0.59 20.83
C LEU A 216 11.63 0.69 20.04
N PHE A 217 11.88 1.83 20.64
CA PHE A 217 11.82 3.10 19.92
C PHE A 217 12.98 3.21 18.94
N ILE A 218 12.71 3.73 17.74
CA ILE A 218 13.71 4.02 16.71
C ILE A 218 13.51 5.44 16.21
N ARG A 219 14.58 6.17 15.94
CA ARG A 219 14.46 7.49 15.29
C ARG A 219 13.93 7.34 13.87
N PRO A 220 12.96 8.17 13.45
CA PRO A 220 12.43 8.11 12.09
C PRO A 220 13.52 8.30 11.02
N ALA A 221 13.43 7.52 9.94
CA ALA A 221 14.35 7.52 8.80
C ALA A 221 15.78 7.05 9.09
N THR A 222 15.99 6.32 10.18
CA THR A 222 17.30 5.70 10.50
C THR A 222 17.27 4.18 10.48
N ASP A 223 16.23 3.59 9.91
CA ASP A 223 16.05 2.13 9.85
C ASP A 223 17.24 1.43 9.16
N GLY A 224 17.83 2.05 8.13
CA GLY A 224 19.03 1.54 7.47
C GLY A 224 20.21 1.33 8.40
N MET A 225 20.41 2.22 9.39
CA MET A 225 21.47 2.08 10.39
C MET A 225 21.22 0.90 11.32
N LEU A 226 20.00 0.76 11.82
CA LEU A 226 19.60 -0.41 12.61
C LEU A 226 19.83 -1.71 11.84
N LEU A 227 19.39 -1.75 10.56
CA LEU A 227 19.46 -2.95 9.73
C LEU A 227 20.90 -3.33 9.38
N VAL A 228 21.78 -2.35 9.15
CA VAL A 228 23.23 -2.58 8.96
C VAL A 228 23.84 -3.20 10.21
N ALA A 229 23.65 -2.60 11.39
CA ALA A 229 24.20 -3.13 12.65
C ALA A 229 23.61 -4.53 12.98
N LEU A 230 22.32 -4.74 12.74
CA LEU A 230 21.68 -6.03 12.94
C LEU A 230 22.23 -7.10 12.00
N LEU A 231 22.45 -6.77 10.70
CA LEU A 231 23.04 -7.71 9.76
C LEU A 231 24.49 -8.04 10.13
N GLN A 232 25.30 -7.05 10.57
CA GLN A 232 26.66 -7.30 11.08
C GLN A 232 26.63 -8.25 12.27
N ALA A 233 25.72 -8.04 13.23
CA ALA A 233 25.59 -8.91 14.40
C ALA A 233 25.14 -10.34 14.03
N VAL A 234 24.22 -10.50 13.07
CA VAL A 234 23.80 -11.81 12.53
C VAL A 234 24.98 -12.51 11.83
N LEU A 235 25.73 -11.78 11.01
CA LEU A 235 26.89 -12.36 10.29
C LEU A 235 28.01 -12.81 11.22
N ALA A 236 28.21 -12.11 12.34
CA ALA A 236 29.21 -12.44 13.35
C ALA A 236 28.74 -13.49 14.37
N HIS A 237 27.46 -13.88 14.37
CA HIS A 237 26.90 -14.78 15.39
C HIS A 237 27.47 -16.20 15.24
N PRO A 238 28.02 -16.81 16.32
CA PRO A 238 28.71 -18.11 16.25
C PRO A 238 27.80 -19.28 15.83
N GLU A 239 26.50 -19.19 16.11
CA GLU A 239 25.52 -20.22 15.77
C GLU A 239 24.82 -19.95 14.43
N ARG A 240 25.30 -18.98 13.65
CA ARG A 240 24.72 -18.69 12.32
C ARG A 240 24.77 -19.94 11.43
N PRO A 241 23.63 -20.36 10.84
CA PRO A 241 23.61 -21.55 10.00
C PRO A 241 24.43 -21.35 8.71
N ALA A 242 24.89 -22.46 8.15
CA ALA A 242 25.43 -22.45 6.79
C ALA A 242 24.34 -22.04 5.79
N LEU A 243 24.72 -21.27 4.79
CA LEU A 243 23.79 -20.87 3.74
C LEU A 243 23.49 -22.02 2.80
N PRO A 244 22.29 -22.09 2.22
CA PRO A 244 21.98 -23.00 1.12
C PRO A 244 22.87 -22.72 -0.10
N ASP A 245 23.15 -23.77 -0.88
CA ASP A 245 24.02 -23.68 -2.05
C ASP A 245 23.56 -22.68 -3.13
N TYR A 246 22.28 -22.31 -3.12
CA TYR A 246 21.71 -21.34 -4.07
C TYR A 246 21.84 -19.88 -3.62
N VAL A 247 22.57 -19.58 -2.54
CA VAL A 247 22.81 -18.21 -2.04
C VAL A 247 24.26 -17.82 -2.27
N ASP A 248 24.48 -16.72 -2.99
CA ASP A 248 25.79 -16.23 -3.40
C ASP A 248 26.10 -14.85 -2.83
N ASN A 249 27.40 -14.54 -2.78
CA ASN A 249 27.96 -13.20 -2.57
C ASN A 249 27.62 -12.51 -1.22
N LEU A 250 27.29 -13.28 -0.17
CA LEU A 250 27.05 -12.70 1.17
C LEU A 250 28.33 -12.10 1.77
N GLU A 251 29.52 -12.66 1.46
CA GLU A 251 30.81 -12.12 1.88
C GLU A 251 31.10 -10.73 1.27
N ALA A 252 30.62 -10.48 0.05
CA ALA A 252 30.74 -9.16 -0.57
C ALA A 252 29.89 -8.13 0.18
N VAL A 253 28.70 -8.53 0.68
CA VAL A 253 27.89 -7.68 1.57
C VAL A 253 28.62 -7.42 2.88
N ALA A 254 29.17 -8.46 3.54
CA ALA A 254 29.91 -8.30 4.79
C ALA A 254 31.08 -7.32 4.63
N SER A 255 31.81 -7.42 3.50
CA SER A 255 32.92 -6.51 3.17
C SER A 255 32.43 -5.07 2.96
N ALA A 256 31.29 -4.86 2.29
CA ALA A 256 30.72 -3.54 2.08
C ALA A 256 30.20 -2.91 3.39
N LEU A 257 29.77 -3.73 4.36
CA LEU A 257 29.32 -3.27 5.68
C LEU A 257 30.46 -2.95 6.64
N ALA A 258 31.69 -3.42 6.40
CA ALA A 258 32.82 -3.27 7.33
C ALA A 258 33.21 -1.82 7.65
N LYS A 259 32.81 -0.85 6.82
CA LYS A 259 33.01 0.58 7.06
C LYS A 259 32.05 1.20 8.08
N PHE A 260 30.94 0.51 8.42
CA PHE A 260 30.00 0.97 9.42
C PHE A 260 30.43 0.48 10.81
N ASP A 261 30.55 1.42 11.76
CA ASP A 261 30.70 1.06 13.16
C ASP A 261 29.31 0.78 13.76
N SER A 262 29.14 -0.41 14.38
CA SER A 262 27.84 -0.82 14.93
C SER A 262 27.40 0.07 16.11
N ALA A 263 28.35 0.64 16.89
CA ALA A 263 28.02 1.54 18.00
C ALA A 263 27.54 2.89 17.46
N ASP A 264 28.16 3.40 16.40
CA ASP A 264 27.72 4.63 15.72
C ASP A 264 26.34 4.44 15.09
N CYS A 265 26.10 3.31 14.44
CA CYS A 265 24.78 2.96 13.89
C CYS A 265 23.70 2.89 14.98
N ALA A 266 24.01 2.26 16.12
CA ALA A 266 23.12 2.17 17.28
C ALA A 266 22.82 3.56 17.86
N ALA A 267 23.85 4.39 18.02
CA ALA A 267 23.70 5.78 18.48
C ALA A 267 22.84 6.60 17.54
N GLN A 268 23.04 6.46 16.21
CA GLN A 268 22.26 7.17 15.18
C GLN A 268 20.80 6.75 15.16
N CYS A 269 20.50 5.45 15.24
CA CYS A 269 19.10 4.99 15.22
C CYS A 269 18.41 5.09 16.58
N GLY A 270 19.16 5.22 17.68
CA GLY A 270 18.65 5.33 19.03
C GLY A 270 18.20 4.00 19.64
N VAL A 271 18.59 2.87 19.04
CA VAL A 271 18.39 1.52 19.60
C VAL A 271 19.71 1.07 20.24
N ALA A 272 19.66 0.60 21.50
CA ALA A 272 20.87 0.18 22.19
C ALA A 272 21.57 -0.99 21.47
N LEU A 273 22.90 -0.98 21.41
CA LEU A 273 23.67 -2.04 20.76
C LEU A 273 23.36 -3.42 21.35
N SER A 274 23.16 -3.50 22.67
CA SER A 274 22.74 -4.75 23.34
C SER A 274 21.36 -5.27 22.88
N ASP A 275 20.45 -4.36 22.49
CA ASP A 275 19.16 -4.75 21.92
C ASP A 275 19.33 -5.28 20.49
N ILE A 276 20.26 -4.70 19.72
CA ILE A 276 20.58 -5.16 18.37
C ILE A 276 21.22 -6.54 18.40
N GLU A 277 22.16 -6.76 19.31
CA GLU A 277 22.79 -8.07 19.54
C GLU A 277 21.77 -9.13 20.00
N TRP A 278 20.86 -8.73 20.89
CA TRP A 278 19.77 -9.59 21.31
C TRP A 278 18.84 -9.95 20.16
N LEU A 279 18.47 -8.99 19.28
CA LEU A 279 17.67 -9.25 18.07
C LEU A 279 18.39 -10.25 17.15
N ALA A 280 19.71 -10.08 16.93
CA ALA A 280 20.51 -11.00 16.13
C ALA A 280 20.49 -12.41 16.70
N HIS A 281 20.64 -12.55 18.02
CA HIS A 281 20.54 -13.83 18.70
C HIS A 281 19.16 -14.49 18.46
N GLN A 282 18.07 -13.73 18.63
CA GLN A 282 16.73 -14.26 18.37
C GLN A 282 16.54 -14.72 16.91
N MET A 283 17.11 -13.97 15.94
CA MET A 283 17.04 -14.32 14.52
C MET A 283 17.78 -15.62 14.20
N VAL A 284 18.88 -15.91 14.90
CA VAL A 284 19.76 -17.05 14.59
C VAL A 284 19.35 -18.32 15.32
N THR A 285 18.94 -18.24 16.58
CA THR A 285 18.81 -19.40 17.49
C THR A 285 17.45 -20.10 17.45
N GLY A 286 16.42 -19.49 16.85
CA GLY A 286 15.08 -20.08 16.76
C GLY A 286 14.38 -19.79 15.43
N PRO A 287 13.17 -20.33 15.23
CA PRO A 287 12.30 -19.87 14.14
C PRO A 287 11.91 -18.42 14.36
N ALA A 288 12.36 -17.53 13.48
CA ALA A 288 12.14 -16.09 13.58
C ALA A 288 11.80 -15.47 12.23
N ALA A 289 11.07 -14.35 12.25
CA ALA A 289 10.78 -13.60 11.06
C ALA A 289 10.96 -12.10 11.31
N LEU A 290 11.81 -11.44 10.53
CA LEU A 290 11.90 -9.99 10.45
C LEU A 290 11.04 -9.49 9.29
N TYR A 291 10.03 -8.69 9.61
CA TYR A 291 9.11 -8.07 8.65
C TYR A 291 9.19 -6.55 8.79
N GLY A 292 9.52 -5.87 7.70
CA GLY A 292 9.50 -4.42 7.63
C GLY A 292 8.43 -3.93 6.67
N ARG A 293 7.77 -2.82 7.02
CA ARG A 293 6.72 -2.29 6.15
C ARG A 293 6.66 -0.76 6.20
N MET A 294 5.55 -0.14 5.88
CA MET A 294 5.35 1.29 5.56
C MET A 294 6.38 2.25 6.18
N GLY A 295 6.64 2.15 7.48
CA GLY A 295 7.64 2.99 8.15
C GLY A 295 9.04 2.82 7.59
N ALA A 296 9.46 1.59 7.27
CA ALA A 296 10.77 1.29 6.70
C ALA A 296 10.84 1.51 5.18
N ALA A 297 9.71 1.34 4.46
CA ALA A 297 9.66 1.45 3.00
C ALA A 297 9.49 2.88 2.51
N THR A 298 8.74 3.73 3.24
CA THR A 298 8.49 5.12 2.82
C THR A 298 9.53 6.10 3.37
N GLN A 299 10.80 5.79 3.08
CA GLN A 299 11.98 6.56 3.45
C GLN A 299 12.90 6.72 2.25
N SER A 300 13.87 7.65 2.32
CA SER A 300 14.87 7.86 1.28
C SER A 300 15.78 6.63 1.02
N PHE A 301 15.78 5.67 1.93
CA PHE A 301 16.48 4.40 1.83
C PHE A 301 15.51 3.20 1.80
N GLY A 302 14.29 3.40 1.31
CA GLY A 302 13.24 2.38 1.33
C GLY A 302 13.66 1.07 0.68
N THR A 303 14.28 1.12 -0.49
CA THR A 303 14.76 -0.06 -1.22
C THR A 303 15.93 -0.74 -0.51
N LEU A 304 16.85 0.06 0.03
CA LEU A 304 17.96 -0.47 0.82
C LEU A 304 17.46 -1.18 2.08
N ASN A 305 16.49 -0.59 2.78
CA ASN A 305 15.86 -1.21 3.95
C ASN A 305 15.18 -2.54 3.60
N ALA A 306 14.43 -2.60 2.50
CA ALA A 306 13.77 -3.82 2.04
C ALA A 306 14.78 -4.93 1.71
N TRP A 307 15.89 -4.58 1.06
CA TRP A 307 16.98 -5.51 0.76
C TRP A 307 17.68 -5.99 2.03
N LEU A 308 18.05 -5.10 2.98
CA LEU A 308 18.70 -5.47 4.24
C LEU A 308 17.80 -6.39 5.09
N ILE A 309 16.49 -6.13 5.15
CA ILE A 309 15.52 -6.99 5.83
C ILE A 309 15.52 -8.40 5.22
N ALA A 310 15.53 -8.50 3.89
CA ALA A 310 15.62 -9.79 3.21
C ALA A 310 16.95 -10.50 3.50
N LEU A 311 18.08 -9.78 3.46
CA LEU A 311 19.40 -10.33 3.77
C LEU A 311 19.53 -10.83 5.20
N ILE A 312 18.96 -10.13 6.19
CA ILE A 312 18.94 -10.57 7.59
C ILE A 312 18.22 -11.91 7.71
N ASN A 313 17.05 -12.05 7.09
CA ASN A 313 16.32 -13.33 7.10
C ASN A 313 17.08 -14.42 6.34
N ILE A 314 17.75 -14.12 5.23
CA ILE A 314 18.59 -15.07 4.48
C ILE A 314 19.78 -15.49 5.33
N ALA A 315 20.54 -14.54 5.86
CA ALA A 315 21.77 -14.80 6.64
C ALA A 315 21.48 -15.59 7.94
N ALA A 316 20.34 -15.35 8.55
CA ALA A 316 19.89 -16.09 9.74
C ALA A 316 19.23 -17.45 9.43
N GLY A 317 19.13 -17.85 8.14
CA GLY A 317 18.52 -19.12 7.72
C GLY A 317 16.99 -19.16 7.90
N GLN A 318 16.33 -18.02 7.85
CA GLN A 318 14.89 -17.92 8.07
C GLN A 318 14.08 -17.84 6.76
N LEU A 319 14.72 -17.73 5.59
CA LEU A 319 14.05 -17.75 4.30
C LEU A 319 13.71 -19.20 3.89
N ASP A 320 12.49 -19.42 3.41
CA ASP A 320 11.92 -20.71 3.00
C ASP A 320 11.95 -21.77 4.12
N ARG A 321 11.73 -21.32 5.36
CA ARG A 321 11.71 -22.12 6.58
C ARG A 321 10.38 -21.96 7.31
N GLU A 322 9.83 -23.05 7.87
CA GLU A 322 8.66 -22.98 8.76
C GLU A 322 8.97 -22.12 10.00
N GLY A 323 8.05 -21.20 10.30
CA GLY A 323 8.24 -20.20 11.36
C GLY A 323 9.12 -19.02 10.98
N GLY A 324 9.75 -19.02 9.79
CA GLY A 324 10.45 -17.90 9.17
C GLY A 324 9.61 -17.22 8.11
N LEU A 325 10.21 -16.97 6.94
CA LEU A 325 9.53 -16.45 5.75
C LEU A 325 9.26 -17.57 4.76
N LEU A 326 8.03 -17.64 4.25
CA LEU A 326 7.61 -18.68 3.30
C LEU A 326 7.00 -18.09 2.03
N PHE A 327 7.13 -18.83 0.92
CA PHE A 327 6.52 -18.48 -0.35
C PHE A 327 5.16 -19.18 -0.49
N PRO A 328 4.04 -18.44 -0.60
CA PRO A 328 2.73 -19.05 -0.82
C PRO A 328 2.64 -19.82 -2.14
N THR A 329 1.72 -20.80 -2.19
CA THR A 329 1.27 -21.45 -3.42
C THR A 329 -0.16 -20.97 -3.71
N PRO A 330 -0.33 -19.82 -4.38
CA PRO A 330 -1.65 -19.26 -4.63
C PRO A 330 -2.39 -20.07 -5.70
N LEU A 331 -3.73 -20.04 -5.68
CA LEU A 331 -4.55 -20.70 -6.70
C LEU A 331 -4.31 -20.12 -8.10
N VAL A 332 -4.07 -18.81 -8.17
CA VAL A 332 -3.64 -18.13 -9.40
C VAL A 332 -2.20 -17.65 -9.19
N ASP A 333 -1.26 -18.22 -9.91
CA ASP A 333 0.15 -17.82 -9.83
C ASP A 333 0.43 -16.56 -10.68
N THR A 334 0.25 -15.40 -10.07
CA THR A 334 0.49 -14.10 -10.73
C THR A 334 1.94 -13.90 -11.17
N VAL A 335 2.90 -14.58 -10.53
CA VAL A 335 4.33 -14.57 -10.92
C VAL A 335 4.55 -15.33 -12.24
N ALA A 336 3.81 -16.38 -12.48
CA ALA A 336 3.87 -17.12 -13.74
C ALA A 336 3.19 -16.37 -14.90
N MET A 337 2.25 -15.49 -14.58
CA MET A 337 1.46 -14.75 -15.58
C MET A 337 2.11 -13.46 -16.06
N ALA A 338 2.88 -12.79 -15.20
CA ALA A 338 3.45 -11.48 -15.47
C ALA A 338 4.95 -11.57 -15.75
N GLY A 339 5.49 -10.58 -16.46
CA GLY A 339 6.93 -10.42 -16.57
C GLY A 339 7.58 -10.04 -15.24
N PRO A 340 8.89 -10.22 -15.11
CA PRO A 340 9.61 -10.03 -13.85
C PRO A 340 9.56 -8.60 -13.31
N GLY A 341 9.26 -7.63 -14.16
CA GLY A 341 9.44 -6.21 -13.92
C GLY A 341 10.75 -5.71 -14.57
N SER A 342 10.93 -4.40 -14.54
CA SER A 342 12.13 -3.75 -15.08
C SER A 342 12.38 -2.40 -14.43
N ILE A 343 13.61 -1.91 -14.50
CA ILE A 343 14.05 -0.62 -13.99
C ILE A 343 14.80 0.12 -15.09
N GLY A 344 14.52 1.43 -15.26
CA GLY A 344 15.31 2.33 -16.10
C GLY A 344 15.19 2.13 -17.62
N ARG A 345 14.13 1.45 -18.12
CA ARG A 345 13.89 1.33 -19.58
C ARG A 345 13.58 2.67 -20.24
N SER A 346 13.05 3.60 -19.50
CA SER A 346 12.82 4.99 -19.87
C SER A 346 12.88 5.88 -18.64
N HIS A 347 12.83 7.19 -18.84
CA HIS A 347 12.89 8.18 -17.77
C HIS A 347 11.75 9.18 -17.93
N SER A 348 11.29 9.76 -16.82
CA SER A 348 10.31 10.83 -16.84
C SER A 348 10.88 12.06 -17.56
N ARG A 349 10.01 12.82 -18.20
CA ARG A 349 10.40 13.90 -19.12
C ARG A 349 11.06 15.09 -18.43
N VAL A 350 10.58 15.44 -17.22
CA VAL A 350 11.01 16.66 -16.52
C VAL A 350 12.22 16.36 -15.61
N SER A 351 12.04 15.58 -14.58
CA SER A 351 13.10 15.31 -13.59
C SER A 351 13.96 14.08 -13.90
N GLY A 352 13.69 13.37 -15.01
CA GLY A 352 14.51 12.23 -15.41
C GLY A 352 14.44 11.02 -14.47
N HIS A 353 13.35 10.84 -13.73
CA HIS A 353 13.18 9.69 -12.86
C HIS A 353 13.05 8.40 -13.67
N PRO A 354 13.70 7.30 -13.25
CA PRO A 354 13.61 6.03 -13.96
C PRO A 354 12.20 5.45 -13.92
N LEU A 355 11.77 4.83 -15.00
CA LEU A 355 10.58 3.98 -15.02
C LEU A 355 10.87 2.72 -14.22
N VAL A 356 10.12 2.47 -13.15
CA VAL A 356 10.28 1.31 -12.27
C VAL A 356 9.01 0.46 -12.32
N MET A 357 9.14 -0.81 -12.67
CA MET A 357 8.01 -1.75 -12.83
C MET A 357 6.90 -1.24 -13.77
N GLY A 358 7.26 -0.41 -14.76
CA GLY A 358 6.31 0.17 -15.70
C GLY A 358 5.57 1.41 -15.20
N GLU A 359 6.02 2.02 -14.11
CA GLU A 359 5.42 3.21 -13.49
C GLU A 359 6.47 4.28 -13.21
N TYR A 360 6.09 5.54 -13.35
CA TYR A 360 6.86 6.67 -12.86
C TYR A 360 6.45 7.03 -11.42
N PRO A 361 7.32 7.71 -10.66
CA PRO A 361 6.98 8.20 -9.33
C PRO A 361 5.70 9.05 -9.36
N ALA A 362 4.71 8.72 -8.52
CA ALA A 362 3.48 9.52 -8.42
C ALA A 362 3.77 10.98 -7.99
N ALA A 363 4.88 11.21 -7.33
CA ALA A 363 5.38 12.52 -6.96
C ALA A 363 5.72 13.40 -8.18
N ALA A 364 6.11 12.81 -9.32
CA ALA A 364 6.44 13.55 -10.54
C ALA A 364 5.20 13.97 -11.36
N LEU A 365 4.00 13.49 -11.01
CA LEU A 365 2.79 13.75 -11.82
C LEU A 365 2.49 15.24 -11.98
N ALA A 366 2.65 16.04 -10.94
CA ALA A 366 2.39 17.48 -11.00
C ALA A 366 3.34 18.19 -12.00
N GLU A 367 4.63 17.92 -11.92
CA GLU A 367 5.62 18.54 -12.83
C GLU A 367 5.42 18.16 -14.29
N GLU A 368 5.01 16.91 -14.56
CA GLU A 368 4.75 16.42 -15.91
C GLU A 368 3.48 17.05 -16.53
N ILE A 369 2.53 17.49 -15.71
CA ILE A 369 1.36 18.28 -16.12
C ILE A 369 1.73 19.74 -16.33
N GLU A 370 2.47 20.37 -15.41
CA GLU A 370 2.76 21.80 -15.39
C GLU A 370 3.77 22.22 -16.47
N THR A 371 4.79 21.38 -16.70
CA THR A 371 5.93 21.75 -17.55
C THR A 371 5.58 21.62 -19.02
N ARG A 372 5.57 22.74 -19.73
CA ARG A 372 5.26 22.80 -21.17
C ARG A 372 6.30 22.08 -22.02
N GLY A 373 5.88 21.55 -23.17
CA GLY A 373 6.72 20.92 -24.15
C GLY A 373 6.13 19.63 -24.70
N ASP A 374 6.84 18.97 -25.61
CA ASP A 374 6.44 17.70 -26.21
C ASP A 374 6.33 16.63 -25.12
N GLY A 375 5.27 15.82 -25.16
CA GLY A 375 4.97 14.82 -24.15
C GLY A 375 4.38 15.38 -22.84
N GLN A 376 4.03 16.69 -22.78
CA GLN A 376 3.31 17.24 -21.62
C GLN A 376 1.98 16.52 -21.42
N ILE A 377 1.72 16.08 -20.18
CA ILE A 377 0.44 15.45 -19.85
C ILE A 377 -0.69 16.46 -19.96
N LYS A 378 -1.62 16.24 -20.89
CA LYS A 378 -2.82 17.04 -21.18
C LYS A 378 -4.10 16.29 -20.87
N ALA A 379 -4.05 14.95 -20.92
CA ALA A 379 -5.15 14.08 -20.54
C ALA A 379 -4.75 13.17 -19.38
N LEU A 380 -5.58 13.07 -18.35
CA LEU A 380 -5.36 12.19 -17.20
C LEU A 380 -6.59 11.31 -16.92
N PHE A 381 -6.36 10.01 -16.86
CA PHE A 381 -7.36 9.01 -16.45
C PHE A 381 -7.03 8.54 -15.02
N VAL A 382 -7.87 8.89 -14.06
CA VAL A 382 -7.73 8.45 -12.66
C VAL A 382 -8.70 7.30 -12.40
N VAL A 383 -8.19 6.13 -12.06
CA VAL A 383 -9.03 4.95 -11.79
C VAL A 383 -8.97 4.62 -10.32
N ALA A 384 -10.08 4.82 -9.61
CA ALA A 384 -10.25 4.55 -8.20
C ALA A 384 -9.10 5.11 -7.34
N GLY A 385 -8.76 6.39 -7.54
CA GLY A 385 -7.64 7.04 -6.89
C GLY A 385 -7.97 8.42 -6.35
N ASN A 386 -7.30 8.81 -5.26
CA ASN A 386 -7.39 10.17 -4.71
C ASN A 386 -5.97 10.73 -4.47
N PRO A 387 -5.15 10.91 -5.56
CA PRO A 387 -3.77 11.34 -5.44
C PRO A 387 -3.59 12.68 -4.73
N VAL A 388 -4.52 13.61 -4.82
CA VAL A 388 -4.45 14.88 -4.07
C VAL A 388 -4.31 14.65 -2.55
N LEU A 389 -4.88 13.59 -1.99
CA LEU A 389 -4.74 13.24 -0.56
C LEU A 389 -3.77 12.08 -0.30
N SER A 390 -3.09 11.55 -1.32
CA SER A 390 -2.21 10.38 -1.13
C SER A 390 -0.81 10.50 -1.72
N THR A 391 -0.53 11.52 -2.54
CA THR A 391 0.81 11.80 -3.07
C THR A 391 1.47 12.98 -2.35
N PRO A 392 2.79 13.14 -2.41
CA PRO A 392 3.46 14.29 -1.82
C PRO A 392 2.96 15.61 -2.42
N ASN A 393 3.01 16.69 -1.62
CA ASN A 393 2.61 18.03 -2.03
C ASN A 393 1.25 18.08 -2.74
N GLY A 394 0.21 17.58 -2.05
CA GLY A 394 -1.14 17.45 -2.63
C GLY A 394 -1.72 18.76 -3.16
N ARG A 395 -1.35 19.90 -2.58
CA ARG A 395 -1.77 21.23 -3.06
C ARG A 395 -1.21 21.56 -4.43
N ARG A 396 0.07 21.24 -4.68
CA ARG A 396 0.67 21.42 -6.00
C ARG A 396 -0.02 20.57 -7.05
N LEU A 397 -0.24 19.29 -6.73
CA LEU A 397 -0.96 18.40 -7.64
C LEU A 397 -2.39 18.89 -7.89
N ASP A 398 -3.12 19.35 -6.87
CA ASP A 398 -4.47 19.91 -7.04
C ASP A 398 -4.49 21.09 -8.01
N ALA A 399 -3.52 21.99 -7.91
CA ALA A 399 -3.38 23.12 -8.83
C ALA A 399 -3.02 22.65 -10.26
N ALA A 400 -2.09 21.71 -10.39
CA ALA A 400 -1.70 21.15 -11.69
C ALA A 400 -2.89 20.51 -12.42
N LEU A 401 -3.74 19.75 -11.72
CA LEU A 401 -4.92 19.10 -12.30
C LEU A 401 -5.91 20.09 -12.95
N GLU A 402 -5.93 21.34 -12.52
CA GLU A 402 -6.80 22.38 -13.08
C GLU A 402 -6.41 22.76 -14.53
N SER A 403 -5.13 22.58 -14.88
CA SER A 403 -4.59 22.93 -16.20
C SER A 403 -4.80 21.85 -17.28
N LEU A 404 -5.32 20.67 -16.92
CA LEU A 404 -5.53 19.57 -17.84
C LEU A 404 -6.62 19.91 -18.89
N GLU A 405 -6.37 19.57 -20.15
CA GLU A 405 -7.38 19.67 -21.20
C GLU A 405 -8.49 18.63 -21.03
N LEU A 406 -8.14 17.44 -20.52
CA LEU A 406 -9.10 16.37 -20.21
C LEU A 406 -8.68 15.65 -18.93
N MET A 407 -9.60 15.55 -17.99
CA MET A 407 -9.47 14.64 -16.86
C MET A 407 -10.71 13.78 -16.72
N VAL A 408 -10.53 12.47 -16.67
CA VAL A 408 -11.59 11.48 -16.47
C VAL A 408 -11.32 10.72 -15.18
N SER A 409 -12.30 10.66 -14.29
CA SER A 409 -12.20 9.91 -13.04
C SER A 409 -13.20 8.75 -13.03
N VAL A 410 -12.74 7.52 -12.88
CA VAL A 410 -13.58 6.36 -12.58
C VAL A 410 -13.62 6.23 -11.07
N ASP A 411 -14.65 6.77 -10.44
CA ASP A 411 -14.78 6.89 -8.98
C ASP A 411 -16.25 6.94 -8.57
N MET A 412 -16.54 6.47 -7.37
CA MET A 412 -17.90 6.48 -6.82
C MET A 412 -18.26 7.79 -6.08
N TYR A 413 -17.29 8.68 -5.86
CA TYR A 413 -17.46 9.95 -5.15
C TYR A 413 -16.86 11.13 -5.91
N ARG A 414 -17.40 12.31 -5.66
CA ARG A 414 -16.74 13.56 -5.98
C ARG A 414 -15.85 13.97 -4.80
N ASN A 415 -14.64 13.40 -4.80
CA ASN A 415 -13.62 13.56 -3.75
C ASN A 415 -12.62 14.70 -4.07
N ALA A 416 -11.54 14.81 -3.29
CA ALA A 416 -10.52 15.85 -3.44
C ALA A 416 -9.86 15.86 -4.84
N THR A 417 -9.74 14.72 -5.50
CA THR A 417 -9.16 14.60 -6.85
C THR A 417 -10.25 14.70 -7.93
N SER A 418 -11.30 13.89 -7.83
CA SER A 418 -12.32 13.77 -8.88
C SER A 418 -13.14 15.05 -9.08
N ARG A 419 -13.19 15.96 -8.08
CA ARG A 419 -13.76 17.29 -8.23
C ARG A 419 -13.10 18.14 -9.33
N ARG A 420 -11.85 17.81 -9.73
CA ARG A 420 -11.12 18.44 -10.84
C ARG A 420 -11.42 17.81 -12.19
N ALA A 421 -12.05 16.64 -12.22
CA ALA A 421 -12.35 15.93 -13.46
C ALA A 421 -13.34 16.68 -14.35
N HIS A 422 -13.23 16.46 -15.65
CA HIS A 422 -14.24 16.87 -16.64
C HIS A 422 -15.40 15.87 -16.67
N TYR A 423 -15.07 14.59 -16.42
CA TYR A 423 -16.06 13.51 -16.34
C TYR A 423 -15.78 12.63 -15.14
N ILE A 424 -16.83 12.26 -14.38
CA ILE A 424 -16.77 11.23 -13.35
C ILE A 424 -17.68 10.08 -13.77
N LEU A 425 -17.11 8.87 -13.84
CA LEU A 425 -17.79 7.66 -14.29
C LEU A 425 -17.91 6.69 -13.09
N PRO A 426 -19.09 6.65 -12.44
CA PRO A 426 -19.24 5.89 -11.19
C PRO A 426 -19.50 4.41 -11.48
N PRO A 427 -18.70 3.49 -10.88
CA PRO A 427 -18.99 2.07 -10.93
C PRO A 427 -20.11 1.68 -9.96
N VAL A 428 -20.64 0.47 -10.13
CA VAL A 428 -21.59 -0.16 -9.18
C VAL A 428 -21.03 -0.24 -7.76
N GLY A 429 -21.90 -0.44 -6.78
CA GLY A 429 -21.54 -0.52 -5.38
C GLY A 429 -20.74 -1.78 -5.01
N PRO A 430 -20.08 -1.79 -3.82
CA PRO A 430 -19.20 -2.88 -3.42
C PRO A 430 -19.90 -4.23 -3.24
N LEU A 431 -21.22 -4.24 -2.99
CA LEU A 431 -22.03 -5.46 -2.84
C LEU A 431 -22.76 -5.88 -4.12
N GLU A 432 -22.63 -5.08 -5.19
CA GLU A 432 -23.22 -5.31 -6.52
C GLU A 432 -22.20 -5.90 -7.51
N ARG A 433 -20.99 -6.26 -7.05
CA ARG A 433 -19.92 -6.82 -7.90
C ARG A 433 -19.34 -8.11 -7.34
N GLU A 434 -18.77 -8.88 -8.23
CA GLU A 434 -17.97 -10.06 -7.90
C GLU A 434 -16.66 -9.65 -7.23
N HIS A 435 -16.05 -10.56 -6.45
CA HIS A 435 -14.75 -10.32 -5.85
C HIS A 435 -13.91 -11.61 -5.78
N TYR A 436 -12.64 -11.47 -6.12
CA TYR A 436 -11.57 -12.43 -5.90
C TYR A 436 -10.27 -11.67 -5.55
N GLY A 437 -9.54 -12.13 -4.55
CA GLY A 437 -8.33 -11.48 -4.07
C GLY A 437 -7.09 -11.78 -4.92
N LEU A 438 -7.12 -11.46 -6.22
CA LEU A 438 -6.10 -11.86 -7.21
C LEU A 438 -4.67 -11.55 -6.80
N PHE A 439 -4.40 -10.34 -6.26
CA PHE A 439 -3.07 -9.93 -5.82
C PHE A 439 -2.82 -10.13 -4.31
N LEU A 440 -3.88 -10.35 -3.54
CA LEU A 440 -3.80 -10.37 -2.09
C LEU A 440 -3.76 -11.78 -1.51
N LEU A 441 -4.34 -12.76 -2.20
CA LEU A 441 -4.22 -14.18 -1.82
C LEU A 441 -2.81 -14.74 -2.07
N PRO A 442 -2.05 -14.31 -3.10
CA PRO A 442 -0.66 -14.69 -3.27
C PRO A 442 0.31 -14.25 -2.15
N ILE A 443 -0.11 -13.37 -1.26
CA ILE A 443 0.65 -12.91 -0.09
C ILE A 443 -0.03 -13.29 1.24
N ALA A 444 -0.95 -14.25 1.20
CA ALA A 444 -1.64 -14.73 2.39
C ALA A 444 -0.80 -15.75 3.17
N ILE A 445 -0.98 -15.76 4.49
CA ILE A 445 -0.31 -16.70 5.41
C ILE A 445 -0.79 -18.16 5.27
N ARG A 446 -1.70 -18.41 4.32
CA ARG A 446 -2.29 -19.71 4.08
C ARG A 446 -2.64 -19.86 2.59
N ASN A 447 -2.47 -21.04 2.04
CA ASN A 447 -2.91 -21.34 0.67
C ASN A 447 -4.44 -21.43 0.67
N PHE A 448 -5.11 -20.43 0.10
CA PHE A 448 -6.55 -20.23 0.25
C PHE A 448 -7.13 -19.55 -0.99
N GLY A 449 -8.37 -19.88 -1.33
CA GLY A 449 -9.11 -19.24 -2.40
C GLY A 449 -10.58 -19.05 -2.04
N LYS A 450 -11.12 -17.86 -2.37
CA LYS A 450 -12.54 -17.56 -2.21
C LYS A 450 -13.01 -16.65 -3.33
N PHE A 451 -14.06 -17.07 -4.02
CA PHE A 451 -14.80 -16.21 -4.94
C PHE A 451 -16.08 -15.72 -4.27
N SER A 452 -16.46 -14.50 -4.52
CA SER A 452 -17.67 -13.89 -3.94
C SER A 452 -18.57 -13.37 -5.05
N LYS A 453 -19.81 -13.88 -5.10
CA LYS A 453 -20.86 -13.39 -5.99
C LYS A 453 -21.38 -12.02 -5.51
N PRO A 454 -22.04 -11.22 -6.36
CA PRO A 454 -22.80 -10.07 -5.93
C PRO A 454 -23.87 -10.48 -4.91
N LEU A 455 -24.09 -9.65 -3.89
CA LEU A 455 -25.23 -9.80 -2.98
C LEU A 455 -26.51 -9.19 -3.58
N PHE A 456 -26.34 -8.05 -4.25
CA PHE A 456 -27.42 -7.34 -4.92
C PHE A 456 -27.20 -7.30 -6.42
N GLU A 457 -28.27 -7.36 -7.18
CA GLU A 457 -28.23 -7.01 -8.59
C GLU A 457 -27.96 -5.50 -8.72
N ALA A 458 -27.12 -5.13 -9.71
CA ALA A 458 -26.87 -3.73 -10.01
C ALA A 458 -28.15 -3.05 -10.53
N GLU A 459 -28.30 -1.75 -10.31
CA GLU A 459 -29.37 -0.98 -10.88
C GLU A 459 -29.29 -1.02 -12.41
N GLU A 460 -30.43 -1.04 -13.08
CA GLU A 460 -30.49 -1.05 -14.55
C GLU A 460 -29.72 0.12 -15.16
N GLY A 461 -28.91 -0.16 -16.17
CA GLY A 461 -28.05 0.84 -16.81
C GLY A 461 -26.76 1.17 -16.05
N SER A 462 -26.52 0.62 -14.85
CA SER A 462 -25.25 0.79 -14.16
C SER A 462 -24.17 -0.12 -14.74
N LEU A 463 -22.93 0.33 -14.70
CA LEU A 463 -21.77 -0.42 -15.19
C LEU A 463 -20.81 -0.80 -14.07
N GLN A 464 -20.21 -1.98 -14.19
CA GLN A 464 -19.08 -2.36 -13.36
C GLN A 464 -17.82 -1.59 -13.80
N ASP A 465 -16.88 -1.43 -12.89
CA ASP A 465 -15.63 -0.72 -13.15
C ASP A 465 -14.88 -1.25 -14.38
N TRP A 466 -14.76 -2.58 -14.55
CA TRP A 466 -14.12 -3.18 -15.73
C TRP A 466 -14.89 -2.92 -17.05
N GLN A 467 -16.23 -2.83 -17.01
CA GLN A 467 -17.04 -2.49 -18.19
C GLN A 467 -16.77 -1.05 -18.60
N ILE A 468 -16.67 -0.13 -17.62
CA ILE A 468 -16.33 1.27 -17.88
C ILE A 468 -14.96 1.36 -18.56
N LEU A 469 -13.92 0.65 -18.05
CA LEU A 469 -12.59 0.66 -18.65
C LEU A 469 -12.58 0.12 -20.07
N ARG A 470 -13.30 -0.98 -20.34
CA ARG A 470 -13.41 -1.55 -21.70
C ARG A 470 -14.14 -0.61 -22.65
N LYS A 471 -15.25 -0.02 -22.23
CA LYS A 471 -16.01 0.96 -23.02
C LYS A 471 -15.19 2.22 -23.33
N LEU A 472 -14.40 2.72 -22.38
CA LEU A 472 -13.44 3.79 -22.64
C LEU A 472 -12.40 3.39 -23.70
N ALA A 473 -11.85 2.19 -23.59
CA ALA A 473 -10.88 1.68 -24.56
C ALA A 473 -11.49 1.51 -25.96
N GLU A 474 -12.74 1.05 -26.06
CA GLU A 474 -13.49 0.97 -27.32
C GLU A 474 -13.73 2.36 -27.92
N ALA A 475 -14.18 3.32 -27.12
CA ALA A 475 -14.45 4.69 -27.57
C ALA A 475 -13.18 5.40 -28.07
N ILE A 476 -12.05 5.20 -27.38
CA ILE A 476 -10.76 5.79 -27.75
C ILE A 476 -10.19 5.12 -29.00
N SER A 477 -10.21 3.79 -29.09
CA SER A 477 -9.66 3.05 -30.22
C SER A 477 -10.56 3.05 -31.46
N GLY A 478 -11.84 3.44 -31.32
CA GLY A 478 -12.84 3.44 -32.40
C GLY A 478 -13.26 2.05 -32.86
N ARG A 479 -13.03 1.00 -32.09
CA ARG A 479 -13.34 -0.39 -32.45
C ARG A 479 -13.78 -1.20 -31.22
N PRO A 480 -14.68 -2.19 -31.39
CA PRO A 480 -15.06 -3.08 -30.32
C PRO A 480 -13.88 -3.95 -29.85
N ILE A 481 -13.91 -4.35 -28.58
CA ILE A 481 -12.92 -5.23 -27.97
C ILE A 481 -13.58 -6.56 -27.63
N GLU A 482 -13.35 -7.55 -28.48
CA GLU A 482 -13.81 -8.91 -28.28
C GLU A 482 -12.77 -9.71 -27.47
N ARG A 483 -12.95 -9.76 -26.18
CA ARG A 483 -12.11 -10.51 -25.24
C ARG A 483 -12.95 -11.18 -24.18
N ALA A 484 -12.40 -12.24 -23.60
CA ALA A 484 -12.98 -12.93 -22.44
C ALA A 484 -13.41 -11.95 -21.34
N THR A 485 -14.50 -12.27 -20.68
CA THR A 485 -14.92 -11.56 -19.47
C THR A 485 -13.90 -11.81 -18.35
N PRO A 486 -13.82 -10.94 -17.34
CA PRO A 486 -12.96 -11.18 -16.19
C PRO A 486 -13.23 -12.53 -15.50
N ARG A 487 -14.48 -12.95 -15.47
CA ARG A 487 -14.89 -14.24 -14.89
C ARG A 487 -14.33 -15.43 -15.66
N GLU A 488 -14.44 -15.42 -16.99
CA GLU A 488 -13.87 -16.46 -17.86
C GLU A 488 -12.34 -16.47 -17.78
N ALA A 489 -11.71 -15.30 -17.75
CA ALA A 489 -10.27 -15.18 -17.59
C ALA A 489 -9.80 -15.76 -16.24
N LEU A 490 -10.52 -15.50 -15.15
CA LEU A 490 -10.22 -16.05 -13.84
C LEU A 490 -10.36 -17.58 -13.82
N ASP A 491 -11.43 -18.13 -14.42
CA ASP A 491 -11.63 -19.59 -14.50
C ASP A 491 -10.49 -20.28 -15.25
N ASN A 492 -10.06 -19.70 -16.39
CA ASN A 492 -8.92 -20.22 -17.15
C ASN A 492 -7.62 -20.20 -16.33
N LEU A 493 -7.38 -19.16 -15.54
CA LEU A 493 -6.19 -19.05 -14.71
C LEU A 493 -6.20 -19.99 -13.51
N LEU A 494 -7.35 -20.23 -12.90
CA LEU A 494 -7.52 -21.22 -11.83
C LEU A 494 -7.25 -22.64 -12.34
N LYS A 495 -7.75 -22.98 -13.54
CA LYS A 495 -7.49 -24.27 -14.20
C LYS A 495 -6.02 -24.46 -14.58
N ALA A 496 -5.35 -23.39 -14.99
CA ALA A 496 -3.92 -23.38 -15.31
C ALA A 496 -3.01 -23.24 -14.06
N GLY A 497 -3.59 -22.94 -12.91
CA GLY A 497 -2.87 -22.72 -11.65
C GLY A 497 -2.39 -24.02 -11.00
N PRO A 498 -1.62 -23.89 -9.88
CA PRO A 498 -0.98 -25.04 -9.22
C PRO A 498 -1.93 -26.15 -8.76
N TYR A 499 -3.20 -25.83 -8.56
CA TYR A 499 -4.20 -26.80 -8.08
C TYR A 499 -5.15 -27.32 -9.17
N GLY A 500 -5.10 -26.76 -10.38
CA GLY A 500 -5.88 -27.22 -11.53
C GLY A 500 -7.40 -27.19 -11.33
N ILE A 501 -7.91 -26.25 -10.52
CA ILE A 501 -9.34 -26.21 -10.13
C ILE A 501 -10.11 -25.20 -10.97
N SER A 502 -11.39 -25.44 -11.16
CA SER A 502 -12.31 -24.51 -11.82
C SER A 502 -12.84 -23.42 -10.86
N LEU A 503 -13.30 -22.32 -11.43
CA LEU A 503 -14.01 -21.30 -10.65
C LEU A 503 -15.27 -21.85 -9.98
N ALA A 504 -15.98 -22.78 -10.65
CA ALA A 504 -17.18 -23.43 -10.09
C ALA A 504 -16.87 -24.22 -8.81
N GLU A 505 -15.71 -24.88 -8.73
CA GLU A 505 -15.28 -25.58 -7.51
C GLU A 505 -14.92 -24.62 -6.38
N VAL A 506 -14.37 -23.43 -6.69
CA VAL A 506 -14.12 -22.38 -5.68
C VAL A 506 -15.44 -21.77 -5.20
N GLU A 507 -16.42 -21.60 -6.09
CA GLU A 507 -17.75 -21.07 -5.76
C GLU A 507 -18.60 -22.03 -4.92
N ALA A 508 -18.37 -23.34 -5.06
CA ALA A 508 -19.09 -24.35 -4.28
C ALA A 508 -18.77 -24.31 -2.78
N GLU A 509 -17.70 -23.60 -2.40
CA GLU A 509 -17.25 -23.44 -1.02
C GLU A 509 -17.58 -22.02 -0.48
N PRO A 510 -18.73 -21.82 0.15
CA PRO A 510 -19.19 -20.49 0.54
C PRO A 510 -18.23 -19.75 1.48
N SER A 511 -17.52 -20.47 2.36
CA SER A 511 -16.53 -19.91 3.29
C SER A 511 -15.12 -19.86 2.71
N GLY A 512 -14.93 -20.33 1.46
CA GLY A 512 -13.66 -20.41 0.74
C GLY A 512 -12.98 -21.77 0.87
N LYS A 513 -12.17 -22.10 -0.12
CA LYS A 513 -11.45 -23.38 -0.23
C LYS A 513 -10.06 -23.27 0.37
N ASP A 514 -9.76 -24.11 1.35
CA ASP A 514 -8.50 -24.15 2.08
C ASP A 514 -7.60 -25.25 1.55
N PHE A 515 -6.36 -24.90 1.21
CA PHE A 515 -5.32 -25.81 0.74
C PHE A 515 -4.20 -26.01 1.78
N GLY A 516 -4.42 -25.52 2.99
CA GLY A 516 -3.51 -25.72 4.12
C GLY A 516 -2.48 -24.60 4.34
N PRO A 517 -1.62 -24.81 5.33
CA PRO A 517 -0.57 -23.85 5.69
C PRO A 517 0.48 -23.74 4.57
N LEU A 518 1.26 -22.66 4.61
CA LEU A 518 2.42 -22.51 3.75
C LEU A 518 3.47 -23.57 4.07
N GLN A 519 4.24 -23.97 3.06
CA GLN A 519 5.24 -25.03 3.18
C GLN A 519 6.62 -24.51 2.80
N ALA A 520 7.64 -24.98 3.48
CA ALA A 520 9.04 -24.75 3.16
C ALA A 520 9.52 -25.64 1.99
N GLY A 521 10.74 -25.41 1.53
CA GLY A 521 11.37 -26.19 0.46
C GLY A 521 10.88 -25.81 -0.95
N ARG A 522 10.53 -24.53 -1.12
CA ARG A 522 10.13 -23.97 -2.41
C ARG A 522 11.32 -23.43 -3.22
N LEU A 523 12.44 -23.17 -2.57
CA LEU A 523 13.68 -22.70 -3.21
C LEU A 523 14.59 -23.89 -3.51
N PRO A 524 15.39 -23.82 -4.62
CA PRO A 524 15.55 -22.70 -5.55
C PRO A 524 14.52 -22.65 -6.70
N GLU A 525 13.63 -23.64 -6.86
CA GLU A 525 12.74 -23.79 -8.02
C GLU A 525 11.80 -22.59 -8.20
N ARG A 526 11.38 -21.99 -7.11
CA ARG A 526 10.48 -20.80 -7.10
C ARG A 526 11.19 -19.53 -7.60
N LEU A 527 12.52 -19.45 -7.53
CA LEU A 527 13.28 -18.30 -8.03
C LEU A 527 13.04 -18.07 -9.52
N ARG A 528 13.05 -16.81 -9.90
CA ARG A 528 12.91 -16.36 -11.30
C ARG A 528 14.20 -15.73 -11.84
N THR A 529 15.29 -15.78 -11.06
CA THR A 529 16.64 -15.47 -11.55
C THR A 529 17.04 -16.47 -12.63
N PRO A 530 17.82 -16.07 -13.65
CA PRO A 530 18.25 -16.96 -14.72
C PRO A 530 19.06 -18.17 -14.22
N THR A 531 19.81 -17.98 -13.14
CA THR A 531 20.69 -18.99 -12.53
C THR A 531 19.98 -19.86 -11.48
N LYS A 532 18.75 -19.54 -11.12
CA LYS A 532 18.06 -20.13 -9.95
C LYS A 532 18.83 -19.94 -8.63
N ARG A 533 19.55 -18.83 -8.52
CA ARG A 533 20.35 -18.48 -7.34
C ARG A 533 19.99 -17.09 -6.86
N ILE A 534 20.24 -16.81 -5.60
CA ILE A 534 20.08 -15.50 -4.96
C ILE A 534 21.45 -14.84 -4.94
N ASP A 535 21.61 -13.74 -5.66
CA ASP A 535 22.77 -12.86 -5.51
C ASP A 535 22.49 -11.86 -4.38
N CYS A 536 23.19 -11.98 -3.27
CA CYS A 536 23.02 -11.10 -2.11
C CYS A 536 23.60 -9.69 -2.33
N ALA A 537 24.49 -9.50 -3.32
CA ALA A 537 25.24 -8.26 -3.52
C ALA A 537 24.97 -7.58 -4.89
N PRO A 538 23.73 -7.26 -5.25
CA PRO A 538 23.45 -6.49 -6.47
C PRO A 538 24.21 -5.15 -6.44
N ALA A 539 24.90 -4.82 -7.52
CA ALA A 539 25.84 -3.70 -7.56
C ALA A 539 25.21 -2.34 -7.17
N ASN A 540 23.97 -2.09 -7.60
CA ASN A 540 23.26 -0.84 -7.28
C ASN A 540 22.89 -0.73 -5.79
N LEU A 541 22.58 -1.84 -5.12
CA LEU A 541 22.27 -1.87 -3.69
C LEU A 541 23.55 -1.75 -2.84
N ILE A 542 24.63 -2.41 -3.26
CA ILE A 542 25.94 -2.21 -2.63
C ILE A 542 26.41 -0.76 -2.78
N ALA A 543 26.23 -0.13 -3.95
CA ALA A 543 26.57 1.27 -4.15
C ALA A 543 25.73 2.22 -3.27
N ASP A 544 24.46 1.89 -3.01
CA ASP A 544 23.58 2.73 -2.16
C ASP A 544 23.99 2.72 -0.67
N LEU A 545 24.76 1.74 -0.22
CA LEU A 545 25.38 1.75 1.13
C LEU A 545 26.34 2.94 1.32
N GLU A 546 26.98 3.44 0.24
CA GLU A 546 27.81 4.66 0.33
C GLU A 546 26.97 5.89 0.68
N ARG A 547 25.79 6.02 0.05
CA ARG A 547 24.86 7.09 0.35
C ARG A 547 24.35 7.01 1.78
N LEU A 548 24.03 5.79 2.27
CA LEU A 548 23.65 5.59 3.66
C LEU A 548 24.79 5.95 4.62
N HIS A 549 26.02 5.48 4.35
CA HIS A 549 27.19 5.76 5.19
C HIS A 549 27.44 7.27 5.33
N ALA A 550 27.26 8.04 4.26
CA ALA A 550 27.43 9.50 4.29
C ALA A 550 26.46 10.21 5.26
N THR A 551 25.34 9.56 5.66
CA THR A 551 24.41 10.14 6.64
C THR A 551 24.86 9.99 8.10
N LEU A 552 25.84 9.13 8.41
CA LEU A 552 26.40 8.99 9.76
C LEU A 552 27.05 10.30 10.27
N ALA A 553 27.62 11.08 9.36
CA ALA A 553 28.27 12.36 9.69
C ALA A 553 27.28 13.54 9.79
N GLN A 554 26.00 13.33 9.55
CA GLN A 554 25.01 14.40 9.56
C GLN A 554 24.45 14.60 10.97
N ASP A 555 24.62 15.79 11.51
CA ASP A 555 23.97 16.20 12.75
C ASP A 555 22.45 16.25 12.57
N LEU A 556 21.74 15.79 13.58
CA LEU A 556 20.30 15.99 13.66
C LEU A 556 20.04 17.48 13.91
N ASP A 557 19.35 18.13 12.99
CA ASP A 557 19.10 19.58 12.98
C ASP A 557 18.16 20.10 14.08
N GLY A 558 17.87 19.27 15.08
CA GLY A 558 17.01 19.58 16.22
C GLY A 558 15.52 19.75 15.91
N ARG A 559 15.11 19.66 14.64
CA ARG A 559 13.69 19.70 14.24
C ARG A 559 12.98 18.41 14.60
N LEU A 560 11.68 18.51 14.85
CA LEU A 560 10.83 17.34 15.01
C LEU A 560 10.72 16.56 13.69
N ARG A 561 10.63 15.23 13.81
CA ARG A 561 10.45 14.34 12.67
C ARG A 561 8.99 13.87 12.59
N LEU A 562 8.35 14.16 11.46
CA LEU A 562 6.97 13.77 11.20
C LEU A 562 6.93 12.34 10.65
N ILE A 563 6.01 11.53 11.20
CA ILE A 563 5.61 10.24 10.65
C ILE A 563 4.11 10.19 10.40
N GLY A 564 3.70 9.47 9.37
CA GLY A 564 2.30 9.15 9.13
C GLY A 564 1.79 8.08 10.08
N ARG A 565 0.46 8.02 10.29
CA ARG A 565 -0.16 6.88 10.99
C ARG A 565 -1.42 6.39 10.31
N ARG A 566 -1.67 5.09 10.42
CA ARG A 566 -2.91 4.42 10.01
C ARG A 566 -3.80 4.20 11.23
N HIS A 567 -5.09 4.06 10.99
CA HIS A 567 -6.08 3.80 12.04
C HIS A 567 -7.02 2.67 11.61
N VAL A 568 -7.44 1.82 12.57
CA VAL A 568 -8.31 0.66 12.29
C VAL A 568 -9.66 1.03 11.70
N ARG A 569 -10.14 2.26 11.94
CA ARG A 569 -11.40 2.80 11.41
C ARG A 569 -11.23 3.61 10.12
N SER A 570 -10.05 3.60 9.50
CA SER A 570 -9.76 4.35 8.28
C SER A 570 -9.12 3.44 7.24
N ASN A 571 -9.38 3.69 5.98
CA ASN A 571 -8.63 3.11 4.86
C ASN A 571 -8.41 4.20 3.81
N ASN A 572 -7.21 4.76 3.80
CA ASN A 572 -6.88 5.95 3.02
C ASN A 572 -7.94 7.06 3.24
N SER A 573 -8.35 7.77 2.19
CA SER A 573 -9.33 8.87 2.28
C SER A 573 -10.80 8.42 2.11
N TRP A 574 -11.06 7.25 1.54
CA TRP A 574 -12.39 6.90 1.03
C TRP A 574 -13.38 6.33 2.05
N LEU A 575 -12.93 5.91 3.23
CA LEU A 575 -13.81 5.45 4.31
C LEU A 575 -14.22 6.57 5.29
N HIS A 576 -13.77 7.80 5.09
CA HIS A 576 -14.11 8.91 5.98
C HIS A 576 -15.56 9.40 5.79
N ASN A 577 -16.26 8.99 4.72
CA ASN A 577 -17.67 9.28 4.53
C ASN A 577 -18.62 8.29 5.26
N SER A 578 -18.08 7.30 6.00
CA SER A 578 -18.89 6.37 6.79
C SER A 578 -19.17 6.93 8.19
N PRO A 579 -20.46 7.20 8.57
CA PRO A 579 -20.81 7.74 9.87
C PRO A 579 -20.33 6.87 11.04
N ARG A 580 -20.43 5.53 10.88
CA ARG A 580 -19.98 4.59 11.93
C ARG A 580 -18.47 4.58 12.13
N LEU A 581 -17.69 4.91 11.10
CA LEU A 581 -16.23 4.91 11.20
C LEU A 581 -15.69 6.22 11.77
N VAL A 582 -16.27 7.36 11.44
CA VAL A 582 -15.84 8.67 11.98
C VAL A 582 -16.39 8.96 13.38
N LYS A 583 -17.43 8.26 13.81
CA LYS A 583 -18.02 8.41 15.14
C LYS A 583 -17.00 8.27 16.27
N GLY A 584 -17.09 9.15 17.28
CA GLY A 584 -16.23 9.16 18.47
C GLY A 584 -15.26 10.35 18.48
N PRO A 585 -14.17 10.29 19.24
CA PRO A 585 -13.25 11.40 19.38
C PRO A 585 -12.57 11.75 18.06
N GLU A 586 -12.15 13.02 17.92
CA GLU A 586 -11.36 13.50 16.78
C GLU A 586 -10.10 12.66 16.59
N ARG A 587 -9.83 12.28 15.35
CA ARG A 587 -8.70 11.41 14.99
C ARG A 587 -7.62 12.12 14.18
N CYS A 588 -8.00 13.21 13.49
CA CYS A 588 -7.03 14.03 12.78
C CYS A 588 -6.32 14.96 13.76
N THR A 589 -5.40 14.40 14.53
CA THR A 589 -4.66 15.11 15.58
C THR A 589 -3.16 14.99 15.38
N LEU A 590 -2.42 15.97 15.85
CA LEU A 590 -0.97 15.91 16.02
C LEU A 590 -0.67 15.16 17.33
N MET A 591 -0.12 13.95 17.26
CA MET A 591 0.43 13.27 18.43
C MET A 591 1.85 13.79 18.67
N ILE A 592 2.15 14.17 19.92
CA ILE A 592 3.43 14.73 20.35
C ILE A 592 3.79 14.25 21.75
N HIS A 593 5.09 14.04 22.01
CA HIS A 593 5.58 13.66 23.32
C HIS A 593 5.37 14.81 24.35
N PRO A 594 5.10 14.53 25.65
CA PRO A 594 4.89 15.57 26.66
C PRO A 594 6.03 16.58 26.79
N ASP A 595 7.29 16.15 26.67
CA ASP A 595 8.45 17.03 26.75
C ASP A 595 8.53 17.98 25.55
N ASP A 596 8.28 17.47 24.34
CA ASP A 596 8.24 18.28 23.13
C ASP A 596 7.10 19.28 23.12
N ALA A 597 5.95 18.90 23.67
CA ALA A 597 4.77 19.75 23.83
C ALA A 597 5.05 20.89 24.82
N ARG A 598 5.63 20.59 26.00
CA ARG A 598 6.02 21.59 27.01
C ARG A 598 7.03 22.60 26.45
N ALA A 599 8.06 22.13 25.75
CA ALA A 599 9.07 22.99 25.14
C ALA A 599 8.50 23.98 24.10
N ARG A 600 7.29 23.71 23.59
CA ARG A 600 6.60 24.53 22.57
C ARG A 600 5.33 25.21 23.09
N ASN A 601 5.09 25.18 24.40
CA ASN A 601 3.87 25.72 25.04
C ASN A 601 2.58 25.18 24.43
N LEU A 602 2.53 23.87 24.12
CA LEU A 602 1.36 23.17 23.59
C LEU A 602 0.72 22.34 24.69
N GLY A 603 -0.61 22.50 24.88
CA GLY A 603 -1.43 21.67 25.74
C GLY A 603 -2.21 20.64 24.96
N ASP A 604 -2.68 19.58 25.65
CA ASP A 604 -3.60 18.61 25.05
C ASP A 604 -4.89 19.30 24.61
N GLY A 605 -5.36 19.03 23.38
CA GLY A 605 -6.52 19.70 22.78
C GLY A 605 -6.29 21.11 22.23
N SER A 606 -5.12 21.73 22.47
CA SER A 606 -4.78 23.02 21.81
C SER A 606 -4.59 22.83 20.30
N VAL A 607 -4.66 23.90 19.53
CA VAL A 607 -4.39 23.85 18.08
C VAL A 607 -2.94 24.19 17.82
N ALA A 608 -2.25 23.31 17.11
CA ALA A 608 -0.89 23.55 16.62
C ALA A 608 -0.88 23.87 15.12
N GLU A 609 0.05 24.71 14.73
CA GLU A 609 0.49 24.85 13.35
C GLU A 609 1.74 23.99 13.14
N VAL A 610 1.68 23.12 12.16
CA VAL A 610 2.78 22.25 11.73
C VAL A 610 3.22 22.72 10.35
N SER A 611 4.49 23.01 10.17
CA SER A 611 5.04 23.48 8.89
C SER A 611 6.28 22.68 8.46
N SER A 612 6.43 22.57 7.15
CA SER A 612 7.58 21.99 6.46
C SER A 612 8.00 22.92 5.32
N LYS A 613 8.96 22.50 4.50
CA LYS A 613 9.32 23.20 3.25
C LYS A 613 8.14 23.28 2.27
N SER A 614 7.27 22.25 2.23
CA SER A 614 6.14 22.17 1.28
C SER A 614 4.93 23.01 1.69
N GLY A 615 4.74 23.28 2.98
CA GLY A 615 3.58 24.05 3.43
C GLY A 615 3.32 23.98 4.93
N ALA A 616 2.12 24.40 5.33
CA ALA A 616 1.67 24.38 6.71
C ALA A 616 0.22 23.92 6.83
N ILE A 617 -0.07 23.23 7.94
CA ILE A 617 -1.43 22.80 8.32
C ILE A 617 -1.69 23.09 9.79
N ARG A 618 -2.98 23.16 10.16
CA ARG A 618 -3.42 23.36 11.55
C ARG A 618 -4.30 22.20 11.99
N LEU A 619 -4.05 21.68 13.19
CA LEU A 619 -4.82 20.56 13.74
C LEU A 619 -4.73 20.50 15.27
N PRO A 620 -5.70 19.83 15.94
CA PRO A 620 -5.67 19.64 17.38
C PRO A 620 -4.47 18.80 17.83
N VAL A 621 -3.91 19.15 18.98
CA VAL A 621 -2.81 18.43 19.62
C VAL A 621 -3.34 17.32 20.51
N LYS A 622 -2.67 16.16 20.46
CA LYS A 622 -2.79 15.06 21.41
C LYS A 622 -1.43 14.81 22.07
N VAL A 623 -1.30 15.20 23.31
CA VAL A 623 -0.09 14.93 24.11
C VAL A 623 -0.10 13.48 24.59
N THR A 624 0.98 12.74 24.36
CA THR A 624 1.06 11.31 24.71
C THR A 624 2.49 10.77 24.74
N ASP A 625 2.79 9.92 25.72
CA ASP A 625 4.04 9.13 25.84
C ASP A 625 4.09 7.93 24.90
N ASP A 626 3.04 7.69 24.12
CA ASP A 626 3.10 6.74 23.00
C ASP A 626 4.06 7.22 21.88
N MET A 627 4.49 8.48 21.89
CA MET A 627 5.46 9.04 20.92
C MET A 627 6.87 9.06 21.50
N MET A 628 7.86 8.73 20.68
CA MET A 628 9.25 8.98 20.99
C MET A 628 9.52 10.50 21.05
N PRO A 629 10.31 11.01 22.01
CA PRO A 629 10.77 12.42 21.97
C PRO A 629 11.44 12.77 20.64
N GLY A 630 11.20 13.99 20.15
CA GLY A 630 11.69 14.44 18.85
C GLY A 630 10.85 13.98 17.66
N THR A 631 9.73 13.25 17.89
CA THR A 631 8.87 12.73 16.83
C THR A 631 7.43 13.15 17.00
N VAL A 632 6.78 13.51 15.90
CA VAL A 632 5.34 13.82 15.84
C VAL A 632 4.63 12.96 14.81
N SER A 633 3.33 12.71 15.00
CA SER A 633 2.56 11.88 14.09
C SER A 633 1.21 12.49 13.72
N ILE A 634 0.89 12.46 12.41
CA ILE A 634 -0.38 12.91 11.84
C ILE A 634 -1.01 11.75 11.06
N PRO A 635 -2.35 11.55 11.09
CA PRO A 635 -2.99 10.47 10.35
C PRO A 635 -3.08 10.78 8.86
N HIS A 636 -2.96 9.72 8.04
CA HIS A 636 -3.08 9.77 6.60
C HIS A 636 -4.55 9.81 6.13
N GLY A 637 -4.80 10.45 4.98
CA GLY A 637 -6.06 10.39 4.23
C GLY A 637 -7.10 11.45 4.61
N TRP A 638 -6.78 12.40 5.47
CA TRP A 638 -7.61 13.54 5.84
C TRP A 638 -7.36 14.75 4.92
N GLY A 639 -8.24 15.77 4.98
CA GLY A 639 -8.17 16.98 4.14
C GLY A 639 -9.38 17.13 3.20
N HIS A 640 -10.59 16.79 3.67
CA HIS A 640 -11.82 16.78 2.85
C HIS A 640 -12.52 18.13 2.70
N ASN A 641 -11.92 19.22 3.16
CA ASN A 641 -12.52 20.57 3.15
C ASN A 641 -12.27 21.35 1.84
N LEU A 642 -11.78 20.70 0.79
CA LEU A 642 -11.54 21.38 -0.48
C LEU A 642 -12.86 21.76 -1.16
N PRO A 643 -12.95 22.99 -1.75
CA PRO A 643 -14.17 23.42 -2.46
C PRO A 643 -14.55 22.44 -3.57
N GLY A 644 -15.83 22.12 -3.70
CA GLY A 644 -16.35 21.20 -4.71
C GLY A 644 -16.31 19.71 -4.35
N VAL A 645 -15.73 19.31 -3.23
CA VAL A 645 -15.91 17.95 -2.68
C VAL A 645 -17.40 17.76 -2.35
N SER A 646 -17.93 16.54 -2.56
CA SER A 646 -19.32 16.18 -2.22
C SER A 646 -19.32 14.86 -1.48
N MET A 647 -18.91 14.93 -0.22
CA MET A 647 -18.84 13.82 0.73
C MET A 647 -19.20 14.40 2.11
N ALA A 648 -20.51 14.44 2.40
CA ALA A 648 -21.06 15.22 3.51
C ALA A 648 -20.47 14.85 4.88
N VAL A 649 -20.36 13.56 5.18
CA VAL A 649 -19.80 13.08 6.44
C VAL A 649 -18.30 13.36 6.53
N ALA A 650 -17.55 13.13 5.43
CA ALA A 650 -16.12 13.40 5.39
C ALA A 650 -15.82 14.90 5.55
N GLN A 651 -16.62 15.77 4.94
CA GLN A 651 -16.50 17.22 5.08
C GLN A 651 -16.79 17.71 6.51
N ALA A 652 -17.79 17.11 7.19
CA ALA A 652 -18.07 17.42 8.59
C ALA A 652 -16.92 17.03 9.54
N HIS A 653 -16.04 16.13 9.10
CA HIS A 653 -14.85 15.65 9.80
C HIS A 653 -13.57 15.85 8.96
N ALA A 654 -13.47 16.97 8.30
CA ALA A 654 -12.50 17.17 7.21
C ALA A 654 -11.05 16.93 7.60
N GLY A 655 -10.62 17.37 8.77
CA GLY A 655 -9.23 17.30 9.20
C GLY A 655 -8.27 18.10 8.30
N ALA A 656 -6.99 17.73 8.33
CA ALA A 656 -5.95 18.32 7.50
C ALA A 656 -5.11 17.25 6.81
N SER A 657 -4.63 17.52 5.59
CA SER A 657 -3.82 16.57 4.82
C SER A 657 -2.36 16.60 5.29
N ILE A 658 -1.86 15.46 5.78
CA ILE A 658 -0.44 15.29 6.09
C ILE A 658 0.43 15.49 4.83
N ASN A 659 -0.11 15.20 3.65
CA ASN A 659 0.64 15.25 2.40
C ASN A 659 0.93 16.69 1.93
N ASP A 660 0.26 17.68 2.52
CA ASP A 660 0.61 19.09 2.34
C ASP A 660 1.94 19.48 3.04
N LEU A 661 2.49 18.57 3.84
CA LEU A 661 3.78 18.72 4.52
C LEU A 661 4.90 17.88 3.91
N THR A 662 4.61 17.05 2.91
CA THR A 662 5.58 16.13 2.31
C THR A 662 6.09 16.67 0.98
N GLU A 663 7.38 16.43 0.71
CA GLU A 663 8.09 16.99 -0.45
C GLU A 663 8.06 15.99 -1.61
N GLU A 664 7.83 16.47 -2.83
CA GLU A 664 7.83 15.65 -4.05
C GLU A 664 9.22 15.23 -4.50
N ASP A 665 10.26 15.94 -4.10
CA ASP A 665 11.66 15.63 -4.39
C ASP A 665 12.29 14.67 -3.36
N ALA A 666 11.60 14.42 -2.24
CA ALA A 666 12.04 13.45 -1.24
C ALA A 666 11.64 12.04 -1.64
N LEU A 667 12.50 11.36 -2.40
CA LEU A 667 12.27 10.03 -2.94
C LEU A 667 13.38 9.05 -2.55
N ASP A 668 13.04 7.76 -2.58
CA ASP A 668 14.01 6.69 -2.67
C ASP A 668 14.50 6.58 -4.13
N PRO A 669 15.76 6.87 -4.43
CA PRO A 669 16.24 6.99 -5.81
C PRO A 669 16.24 5.66 -6.59
N LEU A 670 16.24 4.52 -5.91
CA LEU A 670 16.24 3.20 -6.55
C LEU A 670 14.85 2.75 -7.01
N SER A 671 13.81 3.22 -6.34
CA SER A 671 12.42 2.82 -6.63
C SER A 671 11.52 3.98 -7.06
N GLY A 672 11.95 5.23 -6.87
CA GLY A 672 11.09 6.40 -7.05
C GLY A 672 9.98 6.50 -6.00
N ASN A 673 10.05 5.74 -4.91
CA ASN A 673 9.04 5.75 -3.87
C ASN A 673 9.16 7.01 -3.00
N ALA A 674 8.02 7.63 -2.69
CA ALA A 674 8.01 8.83 -1.86
C ALA A 674 8.43 8.57 -0.42
N ALA A 675 9.23 9.46 0.15
CA ALA A 675 9.71 9.41 1.52
C ALA A 675 8.76 10.20 2.44
N PHE A 676 7.85 9.50 3.11
CA PHE A 676 6.85 10.09 4.01
C PHE A 676 7.23 10.01 5.49
N SER A 677 8.24 9.21 5.84
CA SER A 677 8.67 9.00 7.22
C SER A 677 9.93 9.81 7.50
N GLY A 678 9.92 10.55 8.63
CA GLY A 678 11.07 11.34 9.05
C GLY A 678 11.12 12.75 8.44
N VAL A 679 10.02 13.27 7.89
CA VAL A 679 9.96 14.64 7.32
C VAL A 679 10.27 15.67 8.41
N PRO A 680 11.25 16.56 8.21
CA PRO A 680 11.56 17.61 9.17
C PRO A 680 10.43 18.64 9.25
N VAL A 681 9.91 18.90 10.45
CA VAL A 681 8.82 19.86 10.66
C VAL A 681 9.08 20.79 11.84
N GLU A 682 8.51 21.98 11.76
CA GLU A 682 8.36 22.89 12.90
C GLU A 682 6.92 22.82 13.43
N VAL A 683 6.79 22.87 14.73
CA VAL A 683 5.50 22.82 15.42
C VAL A 683 5.42 23.98 16.42
N ARG A 684 4.37 24.77 16.31
CA ARG A 684 4.13 25.93 17.18
C ARG A 684 2.63 26.07 17.51
N PRO A 685 2.27 26.78 18.58
CA PRO A 685 0.87 27.15 18.81
C PRO A 685 0.30 27.87 17.58
N ALA A 686 -0.91 27.52 17.18
CA ALA A 686 -1.60 28.29 16.15
C ALA A 686 -2.01 29.65 16.72
N ALA A 687 -1.74 30.71 15.96
CA ALA A 687 -2.15 32.08 16.31
C ALA A 687 -3.69 32.22 16.21
#